data_d68fbd29030867d8c58ff7e1bf672ef7
#
_entry.id   d68fbd29030867d8c58ff7e1bf672ef7
#
_cell.length_a   1.000
_cell.length_b   1.000
_cell.length_c   1.000
_cell.angle_alpha   90.00
_cell.angle_beta   90.00
_cell.angle_gamma   90.00
#
_symmetry.space_group_name_H-M   'P 1'
#
loop_
_entity.id
_entity.type
_entity.pdbx_description
1 polymer ?
#
loop_
_entity_poly.entity_id
_entity_poly.type
_entity_poly.pdbx_seq_one_letter_code
_entity_poly.pdbx_strand_id
1 'polypeptide(L)'
;MEKVESESGNQHFLELISQSLENPIPEDNARLGFLCTSVSELTEKLDQALKLFEEKKDSESWNKNGIMFASKGFPHQGKVVALFSGQGSQYRNMGKELYLNFPPMLESLQSVDQCFIQEGSKPLSGVVFPNPVFDDEQKEKQDTELQLTQHAQPSIGAFGAGLYKILKDCGLEADFTAGHSFGELTALWAAGVLEDKDYYLLAHARGKAMAAPDDPDFDAGSMLAVMGKVDQLEKELTEFPEVKMANLNSKKQVVLAGPKADIDKVRGELKAKKFTVVPLPVSAAFHTPLVGHAQKPFAQAIQSVEFKKPAVPVYSNSTAKTYPKKPESIKTQLEEHILQSVRFREEIEQIHQDGGRIFIEFGPKNVLTKLTDNILSGKDYLAVALNDSPKKNSDLLFREAILKLCVAGLPLQKFDRWRRTRTSAEVKKSPLSISLNGANYVSKQTQLEFEKALEEGPIFNQDSETAKISTPAVDGTTESKAKPASLVESDSRTELPKAPITMNSKVKSDPPGVHNDSGISVDQNLENYFQQQSDTLEVHRQYLEQQSEYSRTVLQLMQQQLNMASQGQTLPDSVNRHLEMFHEHQGQTLRIHEQYLIQQTSQMHSVSSSVNQTRVVQKQRPAQFTNIFNTRDQDGQPDSSVSGNPKCSRNSC
;
A
#
# COMPACT_ATOMS: atom_id res chain seq x y z
N MET A 1 18.44 19.46 -26.02
CA MET A 1 17.13 20.04 -26.25
C MET A 1 16.59 19.74 -27.64
N GLU A 2 17.28 20.05 -28.73
CA GLU A 2 16.78 19.84 -30.11
C GLU A 2 16.42 18.38 -30.49
N LYS A 3 17.00 17.37 -29.84
CA LYS A 3 16.68 15.95 -30.11
C LYS A 3 15.39 15.45 -29.46
N VAL A 4 14.82 16.20 -28.54
CA VAL A 4 13.70 15.76 -27.68
C VAL A 4 12.34 16.17 -28.26
N GLU A 5 12.32 17.12 -29.20
CA GLU A 5 11.09 17.66 -29.84
C GLU A 5 10.63 16.89 -31.10
N SER A 6 11.35 15.84 -31.53
CA SER A 6 11.01 15.01 -32.66
C SER A 6 10.17 13.78 -32.29
N GLU A 7 9.56 13.06 -33.26
CA GLU A 7 8.86 11.79 -33.03
C GLU A 7 9.75 10.73 -32.32
N SER A 8 11.08 10.81 -32.48
CA SER A 8 12.08 10.03 -31.71
C SER A 8 12.27 10.54 -30.27
N GLY A 9 11.72 11.70 -29.92
CA GLY A 9 11.92 12.36 -28.62
C GLY A 9 11.38 11.56 -27.43
N ASN A 10 10.22 10.92 -27.58
CA ASN A 10 9.64 10.09 -26.55
C ASN A 10 10.48 8.83 -26.27
N GLN A 11 11.07 8.24 -27.31
CA GLN A 11 11.95 7.10 -27.13
C GLN A 11 13.25 7.51 -26.43
N HIS A 12 13.85 8.61 -26.84
CA HIS A 12 15.04 9.16 -26.20
C HIS A 12 14.80 9.57 -24.75
N PHE A 13 13.62 10.11 -24.44
CA PHE A 13 13.19 10.42 -23.07
C PHE A 13 13.14 9.18 -22.19
N LEU A 14 12.53 8.08 -22.69
CA LEU A 14 12.49 6.80 -21.95
C LEU A 14 13.89 6.20 -21.77
N GLU A 15 14.77 6.33 -22.75
CA GLU A 15 16.16 5.90 -22.66
C GLU A 15 16.94 6.68 -21.60
N LEU A 16 16.76 8.01 -21.54
CA LEU A 16 17.39 8.86 -20.52
C LEU A 16 16.90 8.50 -19.12
N ILE A 17 15.60 8.26 -18.93
CA ILE A 17 15.06 7.79 -17.65
C ILE A 17 15.69 6.44 -17.28
N SER A 18 15.68 5.46 -18.19
CA SER A 18 16.28 4.14 -17.94
C SER A 18 17.74 4.26 -17.53
N GLN A 19 18.53 5.02 -18.28
CA GLN A 19 19.95 5.24 -17.97
C GLN A 19 20.17 5.91 -16.62
N SER A 20 19.31 6.88 -16.24
CA SER A 20 19.40 7.56 -14.94
C SER A 20 19.08 6.64 -13.75
N LEU A 21 18.34 5.56 -13.98
CA LEU A 21 17.95 4.58 -12.96
C LEU A 21 18.93 3.39 -12.84
N GLU A 22 19.65 3.09 -13.92
CA GLU A 22 20.56 1.94 -14.00
C GLU A 22 21.99 2.27 -13.57
N ASN A 23 22.41 3.54 -13.72
CA ASN A 23 23.78 3.95 -13.46
C ASN A 23 23.89 4.63 -12.10
N PRO A 24 24.64 4.04 -11.13
CA PRO A 24 24.90 4.72 -9.85
C PRO A 24 25.74 5.96 -10.10
N ILE A 25 25.41 7.03 -9.41
CA ILE A 25 26.20 8.26 -9.43
C ILE A 25 27.42 8.05 -8.51
N PRO A 26 28.66 8.21 -9.01
CA PRO A 26 29.85 8.10 -8.18
C PRO A 26 29.80 9.05 -6.96
N GLU A 27 30.43 8.66 -5.86
CA GLU A 27 30.33 9.34 -4.58
C GLU A 27 30.69 10.84 -4.62
N ASP A 28 31.78 11.17 -5.30
CA ASP A 28 32.30 12.54 -5.39
C ASP A 28 31.62 13.41 -6.45
N ASN A 29 30.68 12.84 -7.21
CA ASN A 29 30.02 13.60 -8.27
C ASN A 29 28.83 14.41 -7.74
N ALA A 30 28.61 15.57 -8.36
CA ALA A 30 27.42 16.37 -8.15
C ALA A 30 26.17 15.60 -8.62
N ARG A 31 25.09 15.79 -7.88
CA ARG A 31 23.80 15.12 -8.09
C ARG A 31 22.70 16.13 -8.31
N LEU A 32 21.97 15.98 -9.39
CA LEU A 32 20.74 16.72 -9.67
C LEU A 32 19.62 15.71 -9.88
N GLY A 33 18.52 15.92 -9.18
CA GLY A 33 17.37 15.01 -9.29
C GLY A 33 16.03 15.73 -9.28
N PHE A 34 15.11 15.26 -10.11
CA PHE A 34 13.71 15.68 -10.14
C PHE A 34 12.86 14.60 -10.79
N LEU A 35 11.56 14.62 -10.53
CA LEU A 35 10.60 13.76 -11.21
C LEU A 35 9.97 14.51 -12.38
N CYS A 36 9.75 13.81 -13.49
CA CYS A 36 9.02 14.32 -14.65
C CYS A 36 8.25 13.21 -15.35
N THR A 37 7.13 13.55 -15.96
CA THR A 37 6.21 12.62 -16.64
C THR A 37 6.19 12.79 -18.15
N SER A 38 6.79 13.85 -18.66
CA SER A 38 6.82 14.18 -20.08
C SER A 38 8.10 14.88 -20.47
N VAL A 39 8.37 14.91 -21.78
CA VAL A 39 9.48 15.65 -22.39
C VAL A 39 9.39 17.15 -22.10
N SER A 40 8.18 17.72 -22.19
CA SER A 40 7.96 19.14 -21.90
C SER A 40 8.31 19.48 -20.46
N GLU A 41 7.88 18.65 -19.51
CA GLU A 41 8.19 18.82 -18.10
C GLU A 41 9.70 18.62 -17.81
N LEU A 42 10.36 17.69 -18.50
CA LEU A 42 11.82 17.53 -18.43
C LEU A 42 12.54 18.82 -18.81
N THR A 43 12.17 19.42 -19.96
CA THR A 43 12.77 20.66 -20.44
C THR A 43 12.54 21.82 -19.46
N GLU A 44 11.31 21.97 -18.98
CA GLU A 44 10.97 22.99 -17.99
C GLU A 44 11.76 22.84 -16.68
N LYS A 45 11.89 21.61 -16.17
CA LYS A 45 12.66 21.32 -14.95
C LYS A 45 14.15 21.59 -15.13
N LEU A 46 14.71 21.29 -16.31
CA LEU A 46 16.11 21.61 -16.63
C LEU A 46 16.35 23.12 -16.69
N ASP A 47 15.45 23.89 -17.32
CA ASP A 47 15.55 25.36 -17.38
C ASP A 47 15.42 25.98 -15.98
N GLN A 48 14.54 25.45 -15.13
CA GLN A 48 14.42 25.87 -13.74
C GLN A 48 15.71 25.54 -12.95
N ALA A 49 16.29 24.34 -13.18
CA ALA A 49 17.54 23.94 -12.52
C ALA A 49 18.68 24.88 -12.90
N LEU A 50 18.84 25.24 -14.17
CA LEU A 50 19.86 26.19 -14.63
C LEU A 50 19.75 27.55 -13.91
N LYS A 51 18.53 28.11 -13.81
CA LYS A 51 18.28 29.34 -13.07
C LYS A 51 18.64 29.21 -11.59
N LEU A 52 18.29 28.07 -10.97
CA LEU A 52 18.62 27.80 -9.56
C LEU A 52 20.12 27.67 -9.32
N PHE A 53 20.89 27.13 -10.27
CA PHE A 53 22.34 27.12 -10.21
C PHE A 53 22.94 28.52 -10.23
N GLU A 54 22.38 29.41 -11.03
CA GLU A 54 22.83 30.82 -11.04
C GLU A 54 22.49 31.57 -9.75
N GLU A 55 21.28 31.34 -9.19
CA GLU A 55 20.82 31.94 -7.94
C GLU A 55 21.58 31.43 -6.71
N LYS A 56 22.02 30.19 -6.72
CA LYS A 56 22.56 29.46 -5.56
C LYS A 56 23.97 28.93 -5.77
N LYS A 57 24.80 29.69 -6.46
CA LYS A 57 26.18 29.30 -6.84
C LYS A 57 27.05 28.80 -5.68
N ASP A 58 26.86 29.35 -4.48
CA ASP A 58 27.68 29.05 -3.30
C ASP A 58 27.05 27.98 -2.38
N SER A 59 25.90 27.39 -2.78
CA SER A 59 25.23 26.41 -1.95
C SER A 59 25.68 24.99 -2.32
N GLU A 60 26.19 24.24 -1.37
CA GLU A 60 26.56 22.83 -1.56
C GLU A 60 25.35 21.92 -1.84
N SER A 61 24.17 22.28 -1.35
CA SER A 61 22.93 21.57 -1.61
C SER A 61 21.70 22.47 -1.53
N TRP A 62 20.67 22.14 -2.29
CA TRP A 62 19.37 22.82 -2.23
C TRP A 62 18.24 21.93 -2.74
N ASN A 63 17.02 22.22 -2.26
CA ASN A 63 15.77 21.63 -2.73
C ASN A 63 14.76 22.76 -2.94
N LYS A 64 14.30 22.96 -4.17
CA LYS A 64 13.34 23.99 -4.53
C LYS A 64 12.47 23.51 -5.70
N ASN A 65 11.16 23.64 -5.58
CA ASN A 65 10.19 23.27 -6.61
C ASN A 65 10.28 21.80 -7.09
N GLY A 66 10.63 20.87 -6.18
CA GLY A 66 10.81 19.45 -6.51
C GLY A 66 12.08 19.15 -7.29
N ILE A 67 12.99 20.13 -7.42
CA ILE A 67 14.32 19.94 -7.98
C ILE A 67 15.31 19.94 -6.80
N MET A 68 16.11 18.88 -6.72
CA MET A 68 17.08 18.66 -5.65
C MET A 68 18.49 18.62 -6.19
N PHE A 69 19.41 19.26 -5.52
CA PHE A 69 20.82 19.29 -5.89
C PHE A 69 21.71 19.06 -4.67
N ALA A 70 22.79 18.32 -4.87
CA ALA A 70 23.91 18.25 -3.95
C ALA A 70 25.22 18.18 -4.74
N SER A 71 26.22 18.99 -4.33
CA SER A 71 27.55 19.01 -4.98
C SER A 71 28.32 17.71 -4.76
N LYS A 72 28.01 17.01 -3.67
CA LYS A 72 28.49 15.65 -3.31
C LYS A 72 27.45 14.97 -2.46
N GLY A 73 27.54 13.67 -2.25
CA GLY A 73 26.66 12.95 -1.34
C GLY A 73 26.70 13.51 0.08
N PHE A 74 25.69 13.19 0.87
CA PHE A 74 25.68 13.48 2.31
C PHE A 74 26.96 12.88 2.95
N PRO A 75 27.56 13.48 3.99
CA PRO A 75 28.85 13.03 4.51
C PRO A 75 28.92 11.53 4.72
N HIS A 76 29.87 10.88 4.03
CA HIS A 76 30.00 9.42 3.88
C HIS A 76 30.26 8.63 5.16
N GLN A 77 30.38 9.29 6.30
CA GLN A 77 30.58 8.65 7.60
C GLN A 77 29.29 8.41 8.37
N GLY A 78 28.14 8.72 7.75
CA GLY A 78 26.84 8.62 8.38
C GLY A 78 26.20 7.26 8.19
N LYS A 79 25.85 6.57 9.28
CA LYS A 79 25.13 5.31 9.26
C LYS A 79 23.67 5.50 8.88
N VAL A 80 23.11 4.53 8.13
CA VAL A 80 21.72 4.49 7.71
C VAL A 80 20.88 3.80 8.78
N VAL A 81 19.79 4.44 9.16
CA VAL A 81 18.86 4.00 10.21
C VAL A 81 17.49 3.72 9.59
N ALA A 82 17.02 2.49 9.65
CA ALA A 82 15.65 2.15 9.28
C ALA A 82 14.74 2.34 10.50
N LEU A 83 13.80 3.30 10.39
CA LEU A 83 12.80 3.60 11.42
C LEU A 83 11.43 3.04 11.04
N PHE A 84 10.81 2.27 11.93
CA PHE A 84 9.50 1.66 11.70
C PHE A 84 8.41 2.32 12.53
N SER A 85 7.35 2.74 11.85
CA SER A 85 6.22 3.46 12.46
C SER A 85 5.41 2.55 13.40
N GLY A 86 4.84 3.16 14.44
CA GLY A 86 3.90 2.54 15.37
C GLY A 86 2.44 2.94 15.12
N GLN A 87 1.56 2.46 16.01
CA GLN A 87 0.13 2.74 15.96
C GLN A 87 -0.16 4.24 16.03
N GLY A 88 -1.17 4.70 15.25
CA GLY A 88 -1.53 6.11 15.06
C GLY A 88 -1.06 6.67 13.71
N SER A 89 -0.19 5.95 13.00
CA SER A 89 0.22 6.33 11.64
C SER A 89 -0.72 5.84 10.55
N GLN A 90 -1.54 4.80 10.80
CA GLN A 90 -2.46 4.22 9.83
C GLN A 90 -3.52 5.22 9.33
N TYR A 91 -4.03 4.98 8.15
CA TYR A 91 -5.18 5.67 7.56
C TYR A 91 -5.82 4.79 6.48
N ARG A 92 -7.11 4.98 6.24
CA ARG A 92 -7.86 4.23 5.23
C ARG A 92 -7.28 4.48 3.83
N ASN A 93 -7.17 3.41 3.04
CA ASN A 93 -6.53 3.41 1.71
C ASN A 93 -5.04 3.80 1.73
N MET A 94 -4.34 3.57 2.84
CA MET A 94 -2.91 3.89 2.94
C MET A 94 -2.10 3.13 1.90
N GLY A 95 -1.30 3.88 1.15
CA GLY A 95 -0.39 3.31 0.16
C GLY A 95 -1.07 2.61 -1.01
N LYS A 96 -2.32 2.95 -1.35
CA LYS A 96 -3.08 2.29 -2.41
C LYS A 96 -2.27 2.12 -3.70
N GLU A 97 -1.62 3.17 -4.18
CA GLU A 97 -0.83 3.11 -5.40
C GLU A 97 0.43 2.25 -5.24
N LEU A 98 1.01 2.18 -4.04
CA LEU A 98 2.15 1.31 -3.76
C LEU A 98 1.75 -0.16 -3.81
N TYR A 99 0.60 -0.52 -3.24
CA TYR A 99 0.08 -1.89 -3.31
C TYR A 99 -0.28 -2.33 -4.74
N LEU A 100 -0.68 -1.39 -5.59
CA LEU A 100 -0.99 -1.66 -7.00
C LEU A 100 0.27 -1.79 -7.88
N ASN A 101 1.35 -1.07 -7.54
CA ASN A 101 2.52 -0.96 -8.39
C ASN A 101 3.72 -1.82 -7.94
N PHE A 102 3.76 -2.25 -6.67
CA PHE A 102 4.91 -2.95 -6.09
C PHE A 102 4.51 -4.29 -5.47
N PRO A 103 4.83 -5.42 -6.12
CA PRO A 103 4.53 -6.75 -5.60
C PRO A 103 4.91 -7.00 -4.13
N PRO A 104 6.08 -6.55 -3.61
CA PRO A 104 6.42 -6.77 -2.20
C PRO A 104 5.45 -6.14 -1.21
N MET A 105 4.76 -5.04 -1.60
CA MET A 105 3.69 -4.45 -0.79
C MET A 105 2.50 -5.40 -0.69
N LEU A 106 2.03 -5.89 -1.84
CA LEU A 106 0.89 -6.81 -1.93
C LEU A 106 1.18 -8.13 -1.20
N GLU A 107 2.36 -8.72 -1.39
CA GLU A 107 2.80 -9.94 -0.71
C GLU A 107 2.80 -9.79 0.81
N SER A 108 3.26 -8.64 1.31
CA SER A 108 3.27 -8.35 2.75
C SER A 108 1.85 -8.27 3.32
N LEU A 109 0.91 -7.64 2.62
CA LEU A 109 -0.49 -7.56 3.03
C LEU A 109 -1.17 -8.94 2.97
N GLN A 110 -0.96 -9.69 1.88
CA GLN A 110 -1.50 -11.05 1.74
C GLN A 110 -0.99 -12.00 2.83
N SER A 111 0.26 -11.85 3.26
CA SER A 111 0.83 -12.65 4.35
C SER A 111 0.11 -12.40 5.68
N VAL A 112 -0.25 -11.16 5.96
CA VAL A 112 -1.07 -10.82 7.15
C VAL A 112 -2.52 -11.29 6.96
N ASP A 113 -3.11 -11.12 5.76
CA ASP A 113 -4.47 -11.61 5.47
C ASP A 113 -4.61 -13.11 5.79
N GLN A 114 -3.58 -13.91 5.49
CA GLN A 114 -3.59 -15.34 5.83
C GLN A 114 -3.72 -15.59 7.34
N CYS A 115 -3.13 -14.75 8.20
CA CYS A 115 -3.29 -14.88 9.65
C CYS A 115 -4.75 -14.69 10.07
N PHE A 116 -5.44 -13.69 9.50
CA PHE A 116 -6.85 -13.43 9.76
C PHE A 116 -7.77 -14.54 9.23
N ILE A 117 -7.52 -15.01 8.00
CA ILE A 117 -8.31 -16.07 7.36
C ILE A 117 -8.19 -17.39 8.14
N GLN A 118 -6.99 -17.73 8.62
CA GLN A 118 -6.76 -18.95 9.41
C GLN A 118 -7.54 -18.96 10.75
N GLU A 119 -7.85 -17.80 11.30
CA GLU A 119 -8.71 -17.64 12.47
C GLU A 119 -10.21 -17.53 12.15
N GLY A 120 -10.59 -17.62 10.88
CA GLY A 120 -11.97 -17.46 10.42
C GLY A 120 -12.47 -16.02 10.37
N SER A 121 -11.54 -15.04 10.45
CA SER A 121 -11.84 -13.61 10.38
C SER A 121 -11.77 -13.10 8.94
N LYS A 122 -12.37 -11.91 8.70
CA LYS A 122 -12.25 -11.22 7.40
C LYS A 122 -10.79 -10.83 7.15
N PRO A 123 -10.32 -10.86 5.89
CA PRO A 123 -8.99 -10.39 5.54
C PRO A 123 -8.76 -8.94 5.97
N LEU A 124 -7.58 -8.62 6.47
CA LEU A 124 -7.20 -7.26 6.90
C LEU A 124 -7.22 -6.27 5.74
N SER A 125 -6.93 -6.74 4.53
CA SER A 125 -7.02 -5.93 3.30
C SER A 125 -8.40 -5.29 3.12
N GLY A 126 -9.48 -5.95 3.52
CA GLY A 126 -10.84 -5.40 3.50
C GLY A 126 -11.07 -4.26 4.51
N VAL A 127 -10.25 -4.19 5.57
CA VAL A 127 -10.27 -3.09 6.55
C VAL A 127 -9.41 -1.91 6.09
N VAL A 128 -8.25 -2.20 5.48
CA VAL A 128 -7.34 -1.17 4.95
C VAL A 128 -7.92 -0.52 3.69
N PHE A 129 -8.54 -1.31 2.82
CA PHE A 129 -9.14 -0.91 1.54
C PHE A 129 -10.64 -1.25 1.51
N PRO A 130 -11.45 -0.64 2.38
CA PRO A 130 -12.87 -0.94 2.43
C PRO A 130 -13.58 -0.45 1.16
N ASN A 131 -14.73 -1.06 0.88
CA ASN A 131 -15.58 -0.58 -0.21
C ASN A 131 -15.93 0.89 -0.03
N PRO A 132 -15.94 1.69 -1.12
CA PRO A 132 -16.31 3.09 -1.06
C PRO A 132 -17.73 3.27 -0.53
N VAL A 133 -17.90 4.21 0.41
CA VAL A 133 -19.19 4.60 0.98
C VAL A 133 -19.38 6.10 0.84
N PHE A 134 -20.62 6.56 0.65
CA PHE A 134 -20.94 7.97 0.46
C PHE A 134 -21.33 8.65 1.76
N ASP A 135 -21.87 7.89 2.69
CA ASP A 135 -22.32 8.35 4.00
C ASP A 135 -21.14 8.55 4.96
N ASP A 136 -21.09 9.71 5.62
CA ASP A 136 -20.00 10.07 6.53
C ASP A 136 -19.99 9.21 7.80
N GLU A 137 -21.15 8.74 8.28
CA GLU A 137 -21.23 7.82 9.42
C GLU A 137 -20.59 6.46 9.09
N GLN A 138 -20.80 5.96 7.87
CA GLN A 138 -20.16 4.72 7.42
C GLN A 138 -18.64 4.91 7.22
N LYS A 139 -18.21 6.07 6.74
CA LYS A 139 -16.76 6.41 6.65
C LYS A 139 -16.12 6.42 8.03
N GLU A 140 -16.77 7.02 9.02
CA GLU A 140 -16.29 7.05 10.40
C GLU A 140 -16.22 5.65 11.01
N LYS A 141 -17.19 4.78 10.74
CA LYS A 141 -17.14 3.36 11.13
C LYS A 141 -15.94 2.63 10.53
N GLN A 142 -15.67 2.83 9.23
CA GLN A 142 -14.49 2.25 8.58
C GLN A 142 -13.17 2.79 9.16
N ASP A 143 -13.09 4.08 9.46
CA ASP A 143 -11.91 4.68 10.09
C ASP A 143 -11.73 4.15 11.52
N THR A 144 -12.82 4.00 12.28
CA THR A 144 -12.82 3.42 13.63
C THR A 144 -12.40 1.96 13.62
N GLU A 145 -12.87 1.15 12.66
CA GLU A 145 -12.49 -0.25 12.52
C GLU A 145 -10.97 -0.39 12.27
N LEU A 146 -10.39 0.47 11.44
CA LEU A 146 -8.94 0.48 11.20
C LEU A 146 -8.12 0.99 12.42
N GLN A 147 -8.75 1.77 13.31
CA GLN A 147 -8.11 2.25 14.54
C GLN A 147 -8.02 1.18 15.62
N LEU A 148 -8.85 0.13 15.57
CA LEU A 148 -8.76 -0.99 16.50
C LEU A 148 -7.36 -1.61 16.46
N THR A 149 -6.80 -1.89 17.62
CA THR A 149 -5.40 -2.32 17.77
C THR A 149 -5.09 -3.60 16.99
N GLN A 150 -6.04 -4.55 16.96
CA GLN A 150 -5.93 -5.81 16.19
C GLN A 150 -5.85 -5.59 14.67
N HIS A 151 -6.32 -4.45 14.16
CA HIS A 151 -6.23 -4.10 12.74
C HIS A 151 -5.09 -3.12 12.46
N ALA A 152 -4.91 -2.11 13.33
CA ALA A 152 -3.93 -1.05 13.14
C ALA A 152 -2.49 -1.58 13.11
N GLN A 153 -2.10 -2.39 14.10
CA GLN A 153 -0.71 -2.87 14.21
C GLN A 153 -0.30 -3.73 13.01
N PRO A 154 -1.01 -4.81 12.65
CA PRO A 154 -0.62 -5.62 11.52
C PRO A 154 -0.71 -4.88 10.18
N SER A 155 -1.61 -3.90 10.03
CA SER A 155 -1.69 -3.05 8.83
C SER A 155 -0.43 -2.20 8.65
N ILE A 156 0.02 -1.54 9.72
CA ILE A 156 1.24 -0.72 9.71
C ILE A 156 2.46 -1.62 9.48
N GLY A 157 2.45 -2.81 10.09
CA GLY A 157 3.50 -3.80 9.93
C GLY A 157 3.65 -4.27 8.49
N ALA A 158 2.56 -4.65 7.84
CA ALA A 158 2.57 -5.06 6.43
C ALA A 158 3.05 -3.92 5.53
N PHE A 159 2.61 -2.68 5.80
CA PHE A 159 3.01 -1.50 5.05
C PHE A 159 4.52 -1.22 5.18
N GLY A 160 5.04 -1.17 6.40
CA GLY A 160 6.46 -0.92 6.67
C GLY A 160 7.36 -2.03 6.12
N ALA A 161 6.93 -3.29 6.27
CA ALA A 161 7.66 -4.44 5.74
C ALA A 161 7.71 -4.44 4.20
N GLY A 162 6.60 -4.14 3.54
CA GLY A 162 6.57 -4.01 2.08
C GLY A 162 7.52 -2.94 1.56
N LEU A 163 7.51 -1.74 2.15
CA LEU A 163 8.45 -0.66 1.80
C LEU A 163 9.91 -1.07 2.04
N TYR A 164 10.18 -1.73 3.16
CA TYR A 164 11.54 -2.17 3.48
C TYR A 164 12.05 -3.22 2.49
N LYS A 165 11.21 -4.19 2.10
CA LYS A 165 11.54 -5.18 1.06
C LYS A 165 11.88 -4.51 -0.27
N ILE A 166 11.08 -3.52 -0.70
CA ILE A 166 11.36 -2.78 -1.94
C ILE A 166 12.74 -2.12 -1.88
N LEU A 167 13.05 -1.36 -0.81
CA LEU A 167 14.33 -0.66 -0.73
C LEU A 167 15.50 -1.63 -0.55
N LYS A 168 15.34 -2.71 0.18
CA LYS A 168 16.35 -3.76 0.31
C LYS A 168 16.68 -4.38 -1.05
N ASP A 169 15.67 -4.65 -1.86
CA ASP A 169 15.82 -5.12 -3.24
C ASP A 169 16.50 -4.08 -4.16
N CYS A 170 16.38 -2.80 -3.81
CA CYS A 170 17.07 -1.69 -4.49
C CYS A 170 18.51 -1.47 -4.00
N GLY A 171 19.00 -2.29 -3.07
CA GLY A 171 20.35 -2.18 -2.53
C GLY A 171 20.48 -1.35 -1.27
N LEU A 172 19.36 -1.05 -0.56
CA LEU A 172 19.46 -0.43 0.75
C LEU A 172 20.11 -1.37 1.77
N GLU A 173 21.16 -0.91 2.39
CA GLU A 173 21.78 -1.53 3.56
C GLU A 173 21.57 -0.60 4.77
N ALA A 174 20.82 -1.07 5.76
CA ALA A 174 20.63 -0.35 7.01
C ALA A 174 21.69 -0.79 8.02
N ASP A 175 22.40 0.19 8.60
CA ASP A 175 23.36 -0.07 9.68
C ASP A 175 22.67 -0.30 11.03
N PHE A 176 21.55 0.36 11.24
CA PHE A 176 20.74 0.30 12.46
C PHE A 176 19.26 0.15 12.11
N THR A 177 18.54 -0.55 12.95
CA THR A 177 17.07 -0.59 12.91
C THR A 177 16.50 -0.14 14.24
N ALA A 178 15.39 0.60 14.19
CA ALA A 178 14.66 1.08 15.35
C ALA A 178 13.18 1.24 15.00
N GLY A 179 12.32 1.33 15.99
CA GLY A 179 10.90 1.53 15.74
C GLY A 179 10.21 2.18 16.94
N HIS A 180 9.02 2.69 16.73
CA HIS A 180 8.23 3.28 17.80
C HIS A 180 7.15 2.31 18.25
N SER A 181 7.17 1.87 19.50
CA SER A 181 6.22 0.93 20.05
C SER A 181 6.07 -0.34 19.20
N PHE A 182 4.96 -0.53 18.49
CA PHE A 182 4.78 -1.66 17.57
C PHE A 182 5.91 -1.77 16.54
N GLY A 183 6.41 -0.64 16.05
CA GLY A 183 7.50 -0.59 15.07
C GLY A 183 8.78 -1.29 15.52
N GLU A 184 9.00 -1.46 16.82
CA GLU A 184 10.14 -2.21 17.37
C GLU A 184 10.13 -3.69 16.96
N LEU A 185 8.94 -4.32 16.90
CA LEU A 185 8.79 -5.67 16.34
C LEU A 185 9.19 -5.74 14.87
N THR A 186 8.80 -4.72 14.09
CA THR A 186 9.18 -4.61 12.67
C THR A 186 10.70 -4.38 12.52
N ALA A 187 11.30 -3.59 13.43
CA ALA A 187 12.76 -3.37 13.44
C ALA A 187 13.54 -4.66 13.74
N LEU A 188 13.05 -5.50 14.65
CA LEU A 188 13.63 -6.84 14.92
C LEU A 188 13.56 -7.73 13.69
N TRP A 189 12.43 -7.77 12.99
CA TRP A 189 12.28 -8.49 11.73
C TRP A 189 13.24 -7.97 10.65
N ALA A 190 13.30 -6.66 10.44
CA ALA A 190 14.18 -6.04 9.44
C ALA A 190 15.66 -6.32 9.69
N ALA A 191 16.06 -6.49 10.96
CA ALA A 191 17.39 -6.93 11.38
C ALA A 191 17.63 -8.45 11.24
N GLY A 192 16.66 -9.21 10.71
CA GLY A 192 16.77 -10.65 10.50
C GLY A 192 16.59 -11.52 11.74
N VAL A 193 16.00 -10.97 12.81
CA VAL A 193 15.68 -11.74 14.05
C VAL A 193 14.54 -12.72 13.80
N LEU A 194 13.59 -12.37 12.94
CA LEU A 194 12.39 -13.14 12.62
C LEU A 194 12.34 -13.41 11.10
N GLU A 195 11.86 -14.59 10.73
CA GLU A 195 11.43 -14.86 9.36
C GLU A 195 10.09 -14.16 9.07
N ASP A 196 9.79 -13.92 7.79
CA ASP A 196 8.56 -13.25 7.36
C ASP A 196 7.29 -13.83 7.99
N LYS A 197 7.15 -15.15 7.93
CA LYS A 197 5.99 -15.87 8.48
C LYS A 197 5.80 -15.59 9.97
N ASP A 198 6.88 -15.68 10.74
CA ASP A 198 6.87 -15.52 12.20
C ASP A 198 6.61 -14.05 12.57
N TYR A 199 7.16 -13.13 11.80
CA TYR A 199 6.91 -11.70 11.96
C TYR A 199 5.43 -11.35 11.79
N TYR A 200 4.78 -11.78 10.69
CA TYR A 200 3.37 -11.46 10.46
C TYR A 200 2.46 -12.12 11.49
N LEU A 201 2.79 -13.35 11.92
CA LEU A 201 2.10 -14.01 13.03
C LEU A 201 2.19 -13.18 14.32
N LEU A 202 3.40 -12.72 14.69
CA LEU A 202 3.58 -11.91 15.89
C LEU A 202 2.94 -10.53 15.79
N ALA A 203 2.96 -9.90 14.60
CA ALA A 203 2.28 -8.62 14.36
C ALA A 203 0.77 -8.74 14.59
N HIS A 204 0.16 -9.81 14.08
CA HIS A 204 -1.25 -10.13 14.30
C HIS A 204 -1.53 -10.46 15.78
N ALA A 205 -0.74 -11.37 16.39
CA ALA A 205 -0.90 -11.77 17.78
C ALA A 205 -0.77 -10.60 18.76
N ARG A 206 0.21 -9.68 18.52
CA ARG A 206 0.39 -8.49 19.35
C ARG A 206 -0.81 -7.55 19.25
N GLY A 207 -1.28 -7.29 18.03
CA GLY A 207 -2.46 -6.46 17.81
C GLY A 207 -3.69 -6.99 18.54
N LYS A 208 -3.91 -8.30 18.46
CA LYS A 208 -5.02 -9.00 19.11
C LYS A 208 -4.88 -9.02 20.64
N ALA A 209 -3.69 -9.33 21.16
CA ALA A 209 -3.44 -9.37 22.60
C ALA A 209 -3.63 -8.01 23.27
N MET A 210 -3.22 -6.92 22.59
CA MET A 210 -3.32 -5.55 23.10
C MET A 210 -4.68 -4.89 22.86
N ALA A 211 -5.62 -5.55 22.18
CA ALA A 211 -6.99 -5.08 22.10
C ALA A 211 -7.63 -5.08 23.49
N ALA A 212 -8.50 -4.10 23.77
CA ALA A 212 -9.26 -4.09 25.01
C ALA A 212 -10.11 -5.37 25.10
N PRO A 213 -10.19 -5.99 26.27
CA PRO A 213 -11.12 -7.09 26.51
C PRO A 213 -12.57 -6.67 26.23
N ASP A 214 -13.38 -7.60 25.76
CA ASP A 214 -14.82 -7.40 25.54
C ASP A 214 -15.59 -7.52 26.87
N ASP A 215 -15.23 -6.67 27.84
CA ASP A 215 -15.80 -6.58 29.17
C ASP A 215 -16.18 -5.12 29.43
N PRO A 216 -17.47 -4.80 29.56
CA PRO A 216 -17.94 -3.42 29.78
C PRO A 216 -17.43 -2.78 31.08
N ASP A 217 -17.09 -3.60 32.08
CA ASP A 217 -16.61 -3.12 33.38
C ASP A 217 -15.08 -2.98 33.41
N PHE A 218 -14.39 -3.38 32.34
CA PHE A 218 -12.95 -3.27 32.24
C PHE A 218 -12.50 -1.86 31.84
N ASP A 219 -11.85 -1.12 32.74
CA ASP A 219 -11.19 0.15 32.40
C ASP A 219 -9.85 -0.12 31.71
N ALA A 220 -9.88 -0.16 30.38
CA ALA A 220 -8.67 -0.24 29.57
C ALA A 220 -7.79 1.02 29.68
N GLY A 221 -8.27 2.07 30.35
CA GLY A 221 -7.61 3.36 30.43
C GLY A 221 -7.71 4.18 29.14
N SER A 222 -7.00 5.29 29.12
CA SER A 222 -6.92 6.19 27.97
C SER A 222 -5.54 6.83 27.85
N MET A 223 -5.30 7.50 26.69
CA MET A 223 -4.03 8.15 26.42
C MET A 223 -4.24 9.61 26.00
N LEU A 224 -3.31 10.47 26.43
CA LEU A 224 -3.33 11.91 26.21
C LEU A 224 -1.98 12.38 25.66
N ALA A 225 -1.95 12.88 24.44
CA ALA A 225 -0.76 13.57 23.94
C ALA A 225 -0.66 14.96 24.55
N VAL A 226 0.50 15.28 25.11
CA VAL A 226 0.81 16.56 25.72
C VAL A 226 1.96 17.21 24.98
N MET A 227 1.75 18.43 24.52
CA MET A 227 2.75 19.23 23.84
C MET A 227 3.07 20.48 24.65
N GLY A 228 4.37 20.79 24.78
CA GLY A 228 4.85 21.93 25.54
C GLY A 228 6.21 21.70 26.17
N LYS A 229 6.44 22.29 27.35
CA LYS A 229 7.67 22.11 28.13
C LYS A 229 7.61 20.81 28.94
N VAL A 230 7.98 19.71 28.31
CA VAL A 230 7.89 18.35 28.85
C VAL A 230 8.66 18.19 30.17
N ASP A 231 9.78 18.87 30.34
CA ASP A 231 10.62 18.79 31.55
C ASP A 231 9.88 19.27 32.84
N GLN A 232 8.77 19.99 32.69
CA GLN A 232 7.94 20.44 33.82
C GLN A 232 6.83 19.43 34.18
N LEU A 233 6.58 18.47 33.29
CA LEU A 233 5.41 17.56 33.38
C LEU A 233 5.52 16.59 34.58
N GLU A 234 6.73 16.13 34.93
CA GLU A 234 6.94 15.22 36.05
C GLU A 234 6.43 15.79 37.39
N LYS A 235 6.62 17.10 37.57
CA LYS A 235 6.13 17.79 38.78
C LYS A 235 4.61 17.86 38.81
N GLU A 236 3.98 18.06 37.66
CA GLU A 236 2.54 18.16 37.53
C GLU A 236 1.84 16.82 37.73
N LEU A 237 2.53 15.70 37.47
CA LEU A 237 1.99 14.35 37.61
C LEU A 237 2.14 13.78 39.03
N THR A 238 2.77 14.50 39.96
CA THR A 238 2.97 14.02 41.34
C THR A 238 1.64 13.73 42.07
N GLU A 239 0.59 14.46 41.72
CA GLU A 239 -0.76 14.27 42.27
C GLU A 239 -1.56 13.12 41.60
N PHE A 240 -1.01 12.52 40.52
CA PHE A 240 -1.66 11.49 39.71
C PHE A 240 -0.75 10.24 39.57
N PRO A 241 -0.55 9.46 40.65
CA PRO A 241 0.42 8.36 40.67
C PRO A 241 0.13 7.24 39.68
N GLU A 242 -1.15 7.09 39.29
CA GLU A 242 -1.59 6.06 38.34
C GLU A 242 -1.39 6.52 36.86
N VAL A 243 -1.12 7.81 36.63
CA VAL A 243 -0.83 8.34 35.29
C VAL A 243 0.66 8.24 35.03
N LYS A 244 1.02 7.57 33.93
CA LYS A 244 2.42 7.33 33.53
C LYS A 244 2.75 8.08 32.23
N MET A 245 3.99 8.48 32.09
CA MET A 245 4.53 8.92 30.79
C MET A 245 4.81 7.69 29.93
N ALA A 246 3.81 7.29 29.15
CA ALA A 246 3.86 6.10 28.31
C ALA A 246 4.83 6.25 27.13
N ASN A 247 4.89 7.44 26.49
CA ASN A 247 5.82 7.70 25.39
C ASN A 247 6.54 9.02 25.59
N LEU A 248 7.86 8.97 25.67
CA LEU A 248 8.75 10.13 25.68
C LEU A 248 9.21 10.41 24.23
N ASN A 249 8.31 11.05 23.46
CA ASN A 249 8.45 11.13 22.02
C ASN A 249 9.50 12.15 21.57
N SER A 250 9.57 13.31 22.24
CA SER A 250 10.54 14.37 21.88
C SER A 250 10.70 15.38 23.01
N LYS A 251 11.52 16.41 22.81
CA LYS A 251 11.69 17.53 23.76
C LYS A 251 10.40 18.33 23.98
N LYS A 252 9.42 18.19 23.05
CA LYS A 252 8.19 18.98 23.05
C LYS A 252 6.92 18.12 23.12
N GLN A 253 7.03 16.79 23.13
CA GLN A 253 5.88 15.90 23.10
C GLN A 253 6.10 14.66 23.99
N VAL A 254 5.12 14.41 24.85
CA VAL A 254 4.98 13.20 25.65
C VAL A 254 3.55 12.67 25.52
N VAL A 255 3.37 11.38 25.67
CA VAL A 255 2.05 10.78 25.79
C VAL A 255 1.89 10.26 27.20
N LEU A 256 0.83 10.69 27.88
CA LEU A 256 0.39 10.20 29.17
C LEU A 256 -0.60 9.07 28.96
N ALA A 257 -0.58 8.07 29.84
CA ALA A 257 -1.52 6.97 29.85
C ALA A 257 -1.87 6.59 31.30
N GLY A 258 -3.12 6.20 31.53
CA GLY A 258 -3.61 5.86 32.86
C GLY A 258 -5.11 5.57 32.86
N PRO A 259 -5.73 5.38 34.05
CA PRO A 259 -7.17 5.23 34.20
C PRO A 259 -7.92 6.40 33.55
N LYS A 260 -9.05 6.10 32.91
CA LYS A 260 -9.80 7.08 32.13
C LYS A 260 -10.18 8.32 32.95
N ALA A 261 -10.64 8.11 34.19
CA ALA A 261 -11.02 9.19 35.10
C ALA A 261 -9.84 10.11 35.48
N ASP A 262 -8.64 9.57 35.65
CA ASP A 262 -7.45 10.34 36.01
C ASP A 262 -6.87 11.09 34.81
N ILE A 263 -6.89 10.47 33.62
CA ILE A 263 -6.51 11.15 32.37
C ILE A 263 -7.43 12.36 32.08
N ASP A 264 -8.74 12.24 32.35
CA ASP A 264 -9.67 13.37 32.19
C ASP A 264 -9.39 14.52 33.17
N LYS A 265 -9.04 14.21 34.44
CA LYS A 265 -8.63 15.22 35.43
C LYS A 265 -7.34 15.91 35.00
N VAL A 266 -6.28 15.12 34.70
CA VAL A 266 -4.98 15.63 34.22
C VAL A 266 -5.12 16.50 32.98
N ARG A 267 -6.00 16.09 32.05
CA ARG A 267 -6.33 16.88 30.85
C ARG A 267 -6.84 18.28 31.22
N GLY A 268 -7.75 18.36 32.20
CA GLY A 268 -8.30 19.63 32.69
C GLY A 268 -7.22 20.54 33.28
N GLU A 269 -6.39 20.00 34.17
CA GLU A 269 -5.31 20.74 34.82
C GLU A 269 -4.22 21.21 33.87
N LEU A 270 -3.74 20.32 33.01
CA LEU A 270 -2.70 20.67 32.03
C LEU A 270 -3.21 21.72 31.03
N LYS A 271 -4.49 21.67 30.65
CA LYS A 271 -5.11 22.70 29.82
C LYS A 271 -5.16 24.05 30.53
N ALA A 272 -5.50 24.08 31.84
CA ALA A 272 -5.49 25.29 32.65
C ALA A 272 -4.08 25.88 32.78
N LYS A 273 -3.04 25.03 32.80
CA LYS A 273 -1.61 25.41 32.81
C LYS A 273 -1.04 25.72 31.41
N LYS A 274 -1.91 25.85 30.39
CA LYS A 274 -1.57 26.23 29.00
C LYS A 274 -0.75 25.18 28.22
N PHE A 275 -0.78 23.92 28.61
CA PHE A 275 -0.30 22.84 27.77
C PHE A 275 -1.29 22.58 26.63
N THR A 276 -0.77 22.23 25.47
CA THR A 276 -1.63 21.70 24.41
C THR A 276 -1.82 20.20 24.64
N VAL A 277 -3.07 19.79 24.87
CA VAL A 277 -3.43 18.39 25.19
C VAL A 277 -4.42 17.86 24.17
N VAL A 278 -4.15 16.67 23.64
CA VAL A 278 -4.96 16.00 22.61
C VAL A 278 -5.24 14.55 23.04
N PRO A 279 -6.50 14.18 23.31
CA PRO A 279 -6.87 12.78 23.54
C PRO A 279 -6.51 11.95 22.31
N LEU A 280 -5.94 10.78 22.54
CA LEU A 280 -5.61 9.85 21.45
C LEU A 280 -6.76 8.86 21.25
N PRO A 281 -7.17 8.57 19.99
CA PRO A 281 -8.19 7.59 19.69
C PRO A 281 -7.59 6.18 19.75
N VAL A 282 -7.31 5.70 20.96
CA VAL A 282 -6.75 4.37 21.22
C VAL A 282 -7.65 3.60 22.17
N SER A 283 -7.62 2.28 22.07
CA SER A 283 -8.50 1.38 22.83
C SER A 283 -8.04 1.12 24.26
N ALA A 284 -6.81 1.49 24.63
CA ALA A 284 -6.25 1.21 25.95
C ALA A 284 -5.08 2.14 26.33
N ALA A 285 -4.73 2.18 27.61
CA ALA A 285 -3.57 2.88 28.15
C ALA A 285 -2.29 2.07 27.91
N PHE A 286 -1.81 2.05 26.67
CA PHE A 286 -0.61 1.28 26.28
C PHE A 286 0.62 1.72 27.07
N HIS A 287 1.57 0.78 27.24
CA HIS A 287 2.82 0.98 27.96
C HIS A 287 2.64 1.32 29.45
N THR A 288 1.57 0.78 30.04
CA THR A 288 1.26 0.84 31.48
C THR A 288 0.82 -0.55 31.98
N PRO A 289 0.76 -0.78 33.30
CA PRO A 289 0.21 -2.02 33.86
C PRO A 289 -1.25 -2.31 33.46
N LEU A 290 -2.03 -1.32 33.01
CA LEU A 290 -3.42 -1.50 32.57
C LEU A 290 -3.57 -2.42 31.34
N VAL A 291 -2.53 -2.57 30.54
CA VAL A 291 -2.50 -3.54 29.42
C VAL A 291 -1.85 -4.87 29.81
N GLY A 292 -1.75 -5.17 31.11
CA GLY A 292 -1.17 -6.41 31.63
C GLY A 292 -1.85 -7.69 31.12
N HIS A 293 -3.13 -7.61 30.76
CA HIS A 293 -3.87 -8.71 30.13
C HIS A 293 -3.21 -9.19 28.82
N ALA A 294 -2.53 -8.29 28.09
CA ALA A 294 -1.88 -8.58 26.82
C ALA A 294 -0.56 -9.36 26.99
N GLN A 295 0.09 -9.28 28.16
CA GLN A 295 1.44 -9.82 28.35
C GLN A 295 1.49 -11.33 28.12
N LYS A 296 0.62 -12.07 28.79
CA LYS A 296 0.62 -13.54 28.73
C LYS A 296 0.29 -14.09 27.33
N PRO A 297 -0.77 -13.63 26.64
CA PRO A 297 -1.05 -14.07 25.27
C PRO A 297 0.08 -13.74 24.28
N PHE A 298 0.68 -12.55 24.38
CA PHE A 298 1.76 -12.16 23.50
C PHE A 298 3.06 -12.93 23.81
N ALA A 299 3.39 -13.16 25.07
CA ALA A 299 4.51 -14.01 25.47
C ALA A 299 4.36 -15.44 24.91
N GLN A 300 3.16 -16.02 24.96
CA GLN A 300 2.90 -17.33 24.36
C GLN A 300 3.16 -17.33 22.85
N ALA A 301 2.74 -16.28 22.13
CA ALA A 301 3.03 -16.14 20.71
C ALA A 301 4.54 -16.00 20.45
N ILE A 302 5.26 -15.20 21.23
CA ILE A 302 6.73 -15.05 21.14
C ILE A 302 7.44 -16.40 21.34
N GLN A 303 7.01 -17.20 22.30
CA GLN A 303 7.62 -18.51 22.57
C GLN A 303 7.31 -19.56 21.48
N SER A 304 6.25 -19.36 20.67
CA SER A 304 5.88 -20.28 19.60
C SER A 304 6.70 -20.11 18.32
N VAL A 305 7.54 -19.07 18.22
CA VAL A 305 8.32 -18.75 17.01
C VAL A 305 9.83 -18.77 17.28
N GLU A 306 10.60 -18.96 16.20
CA GLU A 306 12.05 -18.97 16.27
C GLU A 306 12.62 -17.54 16.16
N PHE A 307 13.50 -17.17 17.11
CA PHE A 307 14.27 -15.94 17.08
C PHE A 307 15.72 -16.23 16.70
N LYS A 308 16.27 -15.38 15.84
CA LYS A 308 17.66 -15.43 15.41
C LYS A 308 18.46 -14.27 16.01
N LYS A 309 19.77 -14.38 15.94
CA LYS A 309 20.67 -13.27 16.28
C LYS A 309 20.49 -12.14 15.25
N PRO A 310 20.35 -10.87 15.68
CA PRO A 310 20.22 -9.74 14.76
C PRO A 310 21.50 -9.59 13.89
N ALA A 311 21.30 -9.36 12.60
CA ALA A 311 22.36 -9.09 11.64
C ALA A 311 22.94 -7.67 11.82
N VAL A 312 22.09 -6.72 12.19
CA VAL A 312 22.45 -5.34 12.50
C VAL A 312 21.91 -4.95 13.88
N PRO A 313 22.51 -3.96 14.57
CA PRO A 313 22.01 -3.50 15.88
C PRO A 313 20.56 -3.00 15.78
N VAL A 314 19.70 -3.50 16.66
CA VAL A 314 18.32 -3.04 16.85
C VAL A 314 18.26 -2.24 18.14
N TYR A 315 17.74 -1.02 18.09
CA TYR A 315 17.53 -0.21 19.28
C TYR A 315 16.18 -0.51 19.93
N SER A 316 16.12 -0.37 21.24
CA SER A 316 14.94 -0.70 22.03
C SER A 316 14.36 0.53 22.70
N ASN A 317 13.05 0.68 22.58
CA ASN A 317 12.28 1.76 23.23
C ASN A 317 12.39 1.73 24.75
N SER A 318 12.42 0.55 25.36
CA SER A 318 12.43 0.42 26.84
C SER A 318 13.76 0.82 27.45
N THR A 319 14.88 0.56 26.77
CA THR A 319 16.23 0.80 27.32
C THR A 319 16.95 1.98 26.67
N ALA A 320 16.48 2.46 25.51
CA ALA A 320 17.17 3.40 24.63
C ALA A 320 18.59 2.93 24.24
N LYS A 321 18.83 1.61 24.24
CA LYS A 321 20.08 0.94 23.89
C LYS A 321 19.79 -0.20 22.93
N THR A 322 20.86 -0.77 22.37
CA THR A 322 20.72 -1.93 21.48
C THR A 322 20.20 -3.16 22.22
N TYR A 323 19.39 -3.94 21.53
CA TYR A 323 18.97 -5.27 21.99
C TYR A 323 20.16 -6.19 22.25
N PRO A 324 20.02 -7.15 23.18
CA PRO A 324 21.01 -8.21 23.36
C PRO A 324 21.11 -9.08 22.10
N LYS A 325 22.26 -9.76 21.93
CA LYS A 325 22.49 -10.63 20.75
C LYS A 325 21.91 -12.04 20.92
N LYS A 326 21.55 -12.44 22.14
CA LYS A 326 21.04 -13.80 22.43
C LYS A 326 19.52 -13.83 22.18
N PRO A 327 19.01 -14.78 21.37
CA PRO A 327 17.59 -14.89 21.05
C PRO A 327 16.66 -14.89 22.26
N GLU A 328 16.97 -15.68 23.28
CA GLU A 328 16.14 -15.77 24.49
C GLU A 328 16.07 -14.44 25.26
N SER A 329 17.17 -13.68 25.29
CA SER A 329 17.17 -12.35 25.92
C SER A 329 16.37 -11.33 25.10
N ILE A 330 16.33 -11.50 23.76
CA ILE A 330 15.49 -10.67 22.89
C ILE A 330 14.01 -10.96 23.15
N LYS A 331 13.62 -12.25 23.26
CA LYS A 331 12.25 -12.66 23.60
C LYS A 331 11.80 -12.03 24.91
N THR A 332 12.57 -12.19 25.98
CA THR A 332 12.25 -11.62 27.29
C THR A 332 12.06 -10.10 27.23
N GLN A 333 12.96 -9.37 26.57
CA GLN A 333 12.87 -7.92 26.45
C GLN A 333 11.64 -7.48 25.63
N LEU A 334 11.28 -8.23 24.58
CA LEU A 334 10.10 -7.95 23.76
C LEU A 334 8.79 -8.26 24.51
N GLU A 335 8.76 -9.31 25.34
CA GLU A 335 7.63 -9.64 26.22
C GLU A 335 7.34 -8.53 27.25
N GLU A 336 8.40 -7.93 27.80
CA GLU A 336 8.30 -6.84 28.77
C GLU A 336 7.95 -5.48 28.12
N HIS A 337 8.32 -5.30 26.86
CA HIS A 337 8.22 -4.04 26.13
C HIS A 337 6.79 -3.44 26.13
N ILE A 338 5.74 -4.28 26.09
CA ILE A 338 4.35 -3.80 26.06
C ILE A 338 3.92 -3.05 27.31
N LEU A 339 4.59 -3.29 28.45
CA LEU A 339 4.33 -2.64 29.74
C LEU A 339 5.29 -1.48 30.05
N GLN A 340 6.36 -1.34 29.28
CA GLN A 340 7.41 -0.35 29.54
C GLN A 340 7.23 0.89 28.67
N SER A 341 7.63 2.06 29.20
CA SER A 341 7.57 3.33 28.47
C SER A 341 8.44 3.32 27.21
N VAL A 342 7.94 3.95 26.16
CA VAL A 342 8.66 4.19 24.90
C VAL A 342 9.57 5.40 25.07
N ARG A 343 10.86 5.20 25.18
CA ARG A 343 11.90 6.25 25.36
C ARG A 343 12.47 6.70 24.01
N PHE A 344 11.59 7.05 23.07
CA PHE A 344 11.97 7.32 21.68
C PHE A 344 12.94 8.50 21.54
N ARG A 345 12.78 9.56 22.35
CA ARG A 345 13.72 10.69 22.35
C ARG A 345 15.14 10.23 22.66
N GLU A 346 15.31 9.48 23.74
CA GLU A 346 16.62 9.00 24.17
C GLU A 346 17.22 8.01 23.18
N GLU A 347 16.37 7.16 22.61
CA GLU A 347 16.74 6.18 21.58
C GLU A 347 17.33 6.89 20.34
N ILE A 348 16.64 7.90 19.78
CA ILE A 348 17.14 8.66 18.62
C ILE A 348 18.41 9.45 18.96
N GLU A 349 18.48 10.03 20.17
CA GLU A 349 19.70 10.71 20.64
C GLU A 349 20.88 9.72 20.72
N GLN A 350 20.67 8.49 21.21
CA GLN A 350 21.68 7.44 21.28
C GLN A 350 22.10 6.95 19.89
N ILE A 351 21.14 6.67 19.00
CA ILE A 351 21.42 6.29 17.61
C ILE A 351 22.31 7.33 16.93
N HIS A 352 21.99 8.61 17.13
CA HIS A 352 22.79 9.70 16.56
C HIS A 352 24.22 9.76 17.16
N GLN A 353 24.39 9.49 18.46
CA GLN A 353 25.69 9.38 19.11
C GLN A 353 26.52 8.22 18.56
N ASP A 354 25.86 7.09 18.22
CA ASP A 354 26.48 5.89 17.66
C ASP A 354 26.76 6.02 16.14
N GLY A 355 26.53 7.21 15.57
CA GLY A 355 26.86 7.54 14.19
C GLY A 355 25.69 7.49 13.20
N GLY A 356 24.45 7.27 13.64
CA GLY A 356 23.25 7.37 12.80
C GLY A 356 23.09 8.78 12.25
N ARG A 357 22.97 8.93 10.93
CA ARG A 357 22.85 10.23 10.26
C ARG A 357 21.71 10.26 9.24
N ILE A 358 21.42 9.17 8.57
CA ILE A 358 20.36 9.08 7.57
C ILE A 358 19.24 8.23 8.16
N PHE A 359 18.12 8.87 8.52
CA PHE A 359 16.95 8.22 9.12
C PHE A 359 15.86 8.07 8.06
N ILE A 360 15.46 6.84 7.78
CA ILE A 360 14.44 6.52 6.76
C ILE A 360 13.23 5.93 7.48
N GLU A 361 12.09 6.62 7.41
CA GLU A 361 10.83 6.16 8.02
C GLU A 361 10.08 5.23 7.07
N PHE A 362 9.97 3.97 7.48
CA PHE A 362 9.19 2.91 6.85
C PHE A 362 7.82 2.80 7.51
N GLY A 363 6.85 3.49 6.96
CA GLY A 363 5.50 3.50 7.51
C GLY A 363 4.62 4.54 6.83
N PRO A 364 3.31 4.54 7.16
CA PRO A 364 2.41 5.57 6.67
C PRO A 364 2.62 6.89 7.41
N LYS A 365 2.47 8.01 6.71
CA LYS A 365 2.73 9.39 7.17
C LYS A 365 4.23 9.67 7.45
N ASN A 366 4.51 10.67 8.29
CA ASN A 366 5.86 11.16 8.60
C ASN A 366 6.02 11.46 10.11
N VAL A 367 5.45 10.58 10.93
CA VAL A 367 5.39 10.80 12.39
C VAL A 367 6.79 10.76 13.00
N LEU A 368 7.54 9.70 12.69
CA LEU A 368 8.89 9.51 13.24
C LEU A 368 9.89 10.52 12.66
N THR A 369 9.74 10.86 11.38
CA THR A 369 10.54 11.91 10.74
C THR A 369 10.39 13.24 11.49
N LYS A 370 9.16 13.68 11.80
CA LYS A 370 8.92 14.91 12.57
C LYS A 370 9.43 14.83 14.00
N LEU A 371 9.33 13.67 14.64
CA LEU A 371 9.90 13.48 15.98
C LEU A 371 11.43 13.55 15.93
N THR A 372 12.06 12.91 14.96
CA THR A 372 13.52 12.96 14.73
C THR A 372 13.98 14.39 14.47
N ASP A 373 13.26 15.16 13.62
CA ASP A 373 13.55 16.56 13.36
C ASP A 373 13.49 17.42 14.65
N ASN A 374 12.54 17.15 15.52
CA ASN A 374 12.43 17.84 16.80
C ASN A 374 13.56 17.46 17.78
N ILE A 375 13.92 16.17 17.83
CA ILE A 375 14.95 15.64 18.74
C ILE A 375 16.34 16.12 18.33
N LEU A 376 16.65 16.00 17.04
CA LEU A 376 17.98 16.28 16.48
C LEU A 376 18.13 17.72 15.95
N SER A 377 17.16 18.60 16.23
CA SER A 377 17.24 20.00 15.80
C SER A 377 18.60 20.64 16.12
N GLY A 378 19.25 21.22 15.10
CA GLY A 378 20.58 21.84 15.20
C GLY A 378 21.75 20.85 15.11
N LYS A 379 21.50 19.57 14.87
CA LYS A 379 22.53 18.55 14.61
C LYS A 379 22.59 18.23 13.10
N ASP A 380 23.64 17.51 12.71
CA ASP A 380 23.80 17.04 11.33
C ASP A 380 23.11 15.69 11.15
N TYR A 381 22.07 15.65 10.32
CA TYR A 381 21.29 14.46 9.97
C TYR A 381 20.41 14.72 8.73
N LEU A 382 19.93 13.65 8.15
CA LEU A 382 18.88 13.65 7.12
C LEU A 382 17.75 12.71 7.58
N ALA A 383 16.52 13.20 7.58
CA ALA A 383 15.34 12.37 7.84
C ALA A 383 14.39 12.36 6.63
N VAL A 384 13.95 11.18 6.22
CA VAL A 384 13.10 10.98 5.04
C VAL A 384 11.99 9.98 5.35
N ALA A 385 10.73 10.41 5.21
CA ALA A 385 9.58 9.52 5.25
C ALA A 385 9.26 9.03 3.82
N LEU A 386 9.03 7.73 3.66
CA LEU A 386 8.74 7.13 2.34
C LEU A 386 7.31 7.35 1.88
N ASN A 387 6.39 7.68 2.81
CA ASN A 387 4.99 8.00 2.50
C ASN A 387 4.48 9.10 3.42
N ASP A 388 4.89 10.35 3.18
CA ASP A 388 4.77 11.47 4.12
C ASP A 388 3.37 12.06 4.28
N SER A 389 2.42 11.73 3.39
CA SER A 389 1.08 12.35 3.38
C SER A 389 -0.03 11.38 2.95
N PRO A 390 -1.15 11.32 3.71
CA PRO A 390 -2.32 10.53 3.33
C PRO A 390 -3.16 11.18 2.20
N LYS A 391 -2.81 12.40 1.76
CA LYS A 391 -3.58 13.20 0.80
C LYS A 391 -3.00 13.21 -0.61
N LYS A 392 -1.80 12.68 -0.79
CA LYS A 392 -1.09 12.64 -2.07
C LYS A 392 -0.98 11.21 -2.58
N ASN A 393 -0.74 11.06 -3.87
CA ASN A 393 -0.45 9.78 -4.48
C ASN A 393 0.78 9.14 -3.81
N SER A 394 0.63 7.93 -3.28
CA SER A 394 1.67 7.26 -2.49
C SER A 394 2.86 6.79 -3.33
N ASP A 395 2.66 6.44 -4.60
CA ASP A 395 3.75 6.09 -5.52
C ASP A 395 4.60 7.32 -5.83
N LEU A 396 3.97 8.48 -6.06
CA LEU A 396 4.69 9.74 -6.27
C LEU A 396 5.53 10.12 -5.03
N LEU A 397 4.94 10.06 -3.83
CA LEU A 397 5.65 10.34 -2.58
C LEU A 397 6.85 9.41 -2.37
N PHE A 398 6.68 8.13 -2.67
CA PHE A 398 7.75 7.14 -2.57
C PHE A 398 8.89 7.46 -3.55
N ARG A 399 8.58 7.83 -4.80
CA ARG A 399 9.60 8.23 -5.78
C ARG A 399 10.32 9.51 -5.39
N GLU A 400 9.60 10.52 -4.85
CA GLU A 400 10.21 11.74 -4.30
C GLU A 400 11.16 11.42 -3.14
N ALA A 401 10.80 10.50 -2.26
CA ALA A 401 11.64 10.06 -1.15
C ALA A 401 12.90 9.32 -1.63
N ILE A 402 12.75 8.39 -2.58
CA ILE A 402 13.90 7.70 -3.21
C ILE A 402 14.83 8.70 -3.89
N LEU A 403 14.27 9.63 -4.65
CA LEU A 403 15.06 10.68 -5.30
C LEU A 403 15.88 11.47 -4.29
N LYS A 404 15.27 11.85 -3.15
CA LYS A 404 15.94 12.56 -2.06
C LYS A 404 17.10 11.72 -1.48
N LEU A 405 16.91 10.43 -1.29
CA LEU A 405 17.95 9.51 -0.82
C LEU A 405 19.08 9.33 -1.83
N CYS A 406 18.76 9.20 -3.13
CA CYS A 406 19.76 9.12 -4.20
C CYS A 406 20.58 10.42 -4.30
N VAL A 407 19.94 11.59 -4.23
CA VAL A 407 20.64 12.88 -4.22
C VAL A 407 21.49 13.05 -2.97
N ALA A 408 21.04 12.49 -1.83
CA ALA A 408 21.86 12.42 -0.61
C ALA A 408 23.04 11.44 -0.70
N GLY A 409 23.10 10.59 -1.72
CA GLY A 409 24.26 9.72 -1.96
C GLY A 409 24.03 8.23 -1.69
N LEU A 410 22.81 7.82 -1.32
CA LEU A 410 22.53 6.38 -1.19
C LEU A 410 22.56 5.70 -2.57
N PRO A 411 23.26 4.57 -2.71
CA PRO A 411 23.43 3.88 -4.00
C PRO A 411 22.23 3.00 -4.36
N LEU A 412 21.02 3.57 -4.27
CA LEU A 412 19.78 2.86 -4.60
C LEU A 412 19.65 2.67 -6.12
N GLN A 413 19.32 1.45 -6.54
CA GLN A 413 19.21 1.07 -7.95
C GLN A 413 17.96 0.24 -8.20
N LYS A 414 17.51 0.19 -9.46
CA LYS A 414 16.46 -0.74 -9.93
C LYS A 414 15.15 -0.66 -9.15
N PHE A 415 14.78 0.49 -8.61
CA PHE A 415 13.54 0.62 -7.83
C PHE A 415 12.27 0.49 -8.69
N ASP A 416 12.39 0.56 -10.03
CA ASP A 416 11.31 0.34 -11.00
C ASP A 416 11.41 -1.04 -11.70
N ARG A 417 12.12 -2.01 -11.12
CA ARG A 417 12.35 -3.34 -11.74
C ARG A 417 11.06 -4.10 -12.07
N TRP A 418 9.97 -3.77 -11.40
CA TRP A 418 8.64 -4.35 -11.65
C TRP A 418 7.89 -3.63 -12.77
N ARG A 419 8.31 -2.41 -13.14
CA ARG A 419 7.76 -1.69 -14.27
C ARG A 419 8.29 -2.30 -15.56
N ARG A 420 7.42 -2.94 -16.31
CA ARG A 420 7.75 -3.38 -17.66
C ARG A 420 7.90 -2.14 -18.54
N THR A 421 9.14 -1.74 -18.82
CA THR A 421 9.41 -0.81 -19.92
C THR A 421 9.00 -1.53 -21.20
N ARG A 422 7.91 -1.08 -21.84
CA ARG A 422 7.67 -1.43 -23.24
C ARG A 422 8.82 -0.81 -24.02
N THR A 423 9.90 -1.57 -24.20
CA THR A 423 10.83 -1.27 -25.28
C THR A 423 9.98 -1.28 -26.54
N SER A 424 10.00 -0.19 -27.29
CA SER A 424 9.35 -0.07 -28.59
C SER A 424 10.05 -0.94 -29.67
N ALA A 425 10.62 -2.09 -29.29
CA ALA A 425 10.85 -3.15 -30.24
C ALA A 425 9.50 -3.37 -30.92
N GLU A 426 9.41 -3.03 -32.18
CA GLU A 426 8.25 -3.27 -33.03
C GLU A 426 7.75 -4.68 -32.70
N VAL A 427 6.72 -4.76 -31.87
CA VAL A 427 6.00 -6.01 -31.66
C VAL A 427 5.40 -6.30 -33.03
N LYS A 428 6.05 -7.18 -33.79
CA LYS A 428 5.47 -7.72 -35.03
C LYS A 428 4.11 -8.23 -34.64
N LYS A 429 3.08 -7.45 -34.96
CA LYS A 429 1.70 -7.82 -34.62
C LYS A 429 1.47 -9.19 -35.23
N SER A 430 1.26 -10.18 -34.40
CA SER A 430 0.84 -11.52 -34.88
C SER A 430 -0.42 -11.31 -35.75
N PRO A 431 -0.61 -12.05 -36.83
CA PRO A 431 -1.85 -12.05 -37.59
C PRO A 431 -3.10 -12.30 -36.72
N LEU A 432 -2.90 -12.91 -35.54
CA LEU A 432 -3.94 -13.17 -34.51
C LEU A 432 -4.03 -12.08 -33.43
N SER A 433 -3.26 -10.97 -33.53
CA SER A 433 -3.36 -9.86 -32.58
C SER A 433 -4.70 -9.15 -32.74
N ILE A 434 -5.56 -9.21 -31.72
CA ILE A 434 -6.78 -8.45 -31.64
C ILE A 434 -6.44 -7.14 -30.92
N SER A 435 -6.70 -6.02 -31.59
CA SER A 435 -6.56 -4.71 -30.96
C SER A 435 -7.75 -4.48 -30.03
N LEU A 436 -7.50 -4.55 -28.71
CA LEU A 436 -8.49 -4.15 -27.70
C LEU A 436 -8.40 -2.64 -27.53
N ASN A 437 -9.25 -1.90 -28.21
CA ASN A 437 -9.27 -0.42 -28.17
C ASN A 437 -10.43 0.13 -27.32
N GLY A 438 -11.07 -0.68 -26.47
CA GLY A 438 -12.20 -0.24 -25.64
C GLY A 438 -13.50 0.08 -26.41
N ALA A 439 -13.45 0.13 -27.73
CA ALA A 439 -14.65 0.20 -28.56
C ALA A 439 -15.23 -1.19 -28.73
N ASN A 440 -16.55 -1.31 -28.69
CA ASN A 440 -17.22 -2.57 -29.00
C ASN A 440 -16.71 -3.08 -30.35
N TYR A 441 -16.28 -4.36 -30.37
CA TYR A 441 -15.87 -4.98 -31.62
C TYR A 441 -17.04 -4.95 -32.60
N VAL A 442 -16.90 -4.21 -33.66
CA VAL A 442 -17.86 -4.20 -34.78
C VAL A 442 -17.27 -5.06 -35.87
N SER A 443 -17.98 -6.12 -36.27
CA SER A 443 -17.54 -6.96 -37.37
C SER A 443 -17.49 -6.13 -38.65
N LYS A 444 -16.62 -6.48 -39.62
CA LYS A 444 -16.57 -5.78 -40.93
C LYS A 444 -17.93 -5.73 -41.62
N GLN A 445 -18.75 -6.75 -41.42
CA GLN A 445 -20.10 -6.80 -41.97
C GLN A 445 -21.01 -5.77 -41.31
N THR A 446 -20.99 -5.68 -39.98
CA THR A 446 -21.76 -4.68 -39.21
C THR A 446 -21.29 -3.26 -39.52
N GLN A 447 -19.98 -3.07 -39.74
CA GLN A 447 -19.45 -1.78 -40.16
C GLN A 447 -19.94 -1.39 -41.56
N LEU A 448 -19.91 -2.28 -42.55
CA LEU A 448 -20.45 -2.07 -43.88
C LEU A 448 -21.96 -1.81 -43.87
N GLU A 449 -22.70 -2.53 -43.05
CA GLU A 449 -24.15 -2.33 -42.87
C GLU A 449 -24.44 -0.95 -42.26
N PHE A 450 -23.60 -0.51 -41.30
CA PHE A 450 -23.71 0.82 -40.69
C PHE A 450 -23.35 1.95 -41.68
N GLU A 451 -22.26 1.79 -42.43
CA GLU A 451 -21.86 2.71 -43.49
C GLU A 451 -22.96 2.84 -44.57
N LYS A 452 -23.53 1.69 -44.99
CA LYS A 452 -24.66 1.65 -45.93
C LYS A 452 -25.92 2.32 -45.37
N ALA A 453 -26.23 2.10 -44.08
CA ALA A 453 -27.36 2.76 -43.43
C ALA A 453 -27.15 4.29 -43.28
N LEU A 454 -25.91 4.76 -43.16
CA LEU A 454 -25.59 6.19 -43.18
C LEU A 454 -25.75 6.80 -44.57
N GLU A 455 -25.42 6.06 -45.62
CA GLU A 455 -25.62 6.51 -47.02
C GLU A 455 -27.09 6.45 -47.44
N GLU A 456 -27.85 5.45 -47.01
CA GLU A 456 -29.26 5.24 -47.33
C GLU A 456 -30.24 5.88 -46.33
N GLY A 457 -29.73 6.49 -45.23
CA GLY A 457 -30.54 7.13 -44.21
C GLY A 457 -31.30 8.35 -44.72
N PRO A 458 -32.42 8.73 -44.08
CA PRO A 458 -33.22 9.88 -44.56
C PRO A 458 -32.39 11.17 -44.52
N ILE A 459 -32.13 11.72 -45.67
CA ILE A 459 -31.52 13.03 -45.84
C ILE A 459 -32.55 14.07 -45.38
N PHE A 460 -32.36 14.61 -44.16
CA PHE A 460 -33.11 15.81 -43.75
C PHE A 460 -32.60 16.99 -44.53
N ASN A 461 -33.20 17.26 -45.69
CA ASN A 461 -32.99 18.52 -46.40
C ASN A 461 -33.57 19.65 -45.55
N GLN A 462 -32.73 20.57 -45.17
CA GLN A 462 -33.07 21.79 -44.41
C GLN A 462 -33.92 22.81 -45.23
N ASP A 463 -34.25 22.50 -46.49
CA ASP A 463 -35.05 23.35 -47.39
C ASP A 463 -36.36 22.65 -47.75
N SER A 464 -37.30 22.55 -46.82
CA SER A 464 -38.71 22.40 -47.20
C SER A 464 -39.58 23.21 -46.23
N GLU A 465 -40.17 24.23 -46.87
CA GLU A 465 -41.18 25.12 -46.34
C GLU A 465 -42.24 24.47 -45.45
N THR A 466 -42.50 25.16 -44.36
CA THR A 466 -43.78 25.22 -43.64
C THR A 466 -44.92 24.34 -44.15
N ALA A 467 -45.05 23.12 -43.64
CA ALA A 467 -46.31 22.41 -43.63
C ALA A 467 -47.11 22.84 -42.40
N LYS A 468 -48.18 23.57 -42.63
CA LYS A 468 -49.17 23.98 -41.67
C LYS A 468 -49.81 22.74 -41.04
N ILE A 469 -49.52 22.48 -39.77
CA ILE A 469 -50.27 21.53 -38.95
C ILE A 469 -51.51 22.30 -38.45
N SER A 470 -52.66 22.00 -39.03
CA SER A 470 -53.98 22.46 -38.54
C SER A 470 -54.28 21.77 -37.23
N THR A 471 -54.34 22.55 -36.16
CA THR A 471 -54.90 22.16 -34.89
C THR A 471 -56.43 22.17 -34.97
N PRO A 472 -57.14 21.14 -34.47
CA PRO A 472 -58.57 21.28 -34.22
C PRO A 472 -58.78 22.05 -32.93
N ALA A 473 -59.56 23.11 -33.03
CA ALA A 473 -60.09 23.87 -31.92
C ALA A 473 -61.03 23.00 -31.08
N VAL A 474 -60.84 23.00 -29.78
CA VAL A 474 -61.87 22.62 -28.80
C VAL A 474 -62.05 23.78 -27.85
N ASP A 475 -63.25 24.33 -27.98
CA ASP A 475 -63.84 25.37 -27.14
C ASP A 475 -64.32 24.79 -25.80
N GLY A 476 -64.32 25.62 -24.75
CA GLY A 476 -65.24 25.39 -23.64
C GLY A 476 -64.62 25.18 -22.24
N THR A 477 -64.41 26.35 -21.60
CA THR A 477 -64.61 26.63 -20.16
C THR A 477 -65.35 25.58 -19.33
N THR A 478 -64.78 25.17 -18.19
CA THR A 478 -65.45 25.29 -16.86
C THR A 478 -64.47 25.01 -15.71
N GLU A 479 -64.46 25.92 -14.76
CA GLU A 479 -63.86 25.80 -13.43
C GLU A 479 -64.58 24.72 -12.60
N SER A 480 -63.84 23.92 -11.85
CA SER A 480 -64.35 23.41 -10.58
C SER A 480 -63.22 23.01 -9.63
N LYS A 481 -63.27 23.63 -8.46
CA LYS A 481 -62.50 23.30 -7.25
C LYS A 481 -62.92 21.95 -6.71
N ALA A 482 -61.99 21.13 -6.24
CA ALA A 482 -62.17 20.34 -5.04
C ALA A 482 -60.85 19.75 -4.48
N LYS A 483 -60.79 19.74 -3.19
CA LYS A 483 -59.75 19.38 -2.24
C LYS A 483 -59.59 17.84 -2.09
N PRO A 484 -58.62 17.36 -1.31
CA PRO A 484 -57.99 16.06 -1.44
C PRO A 484 -58.64 14.95 -0.59
N ALA A 485 -58.44 13.71 -0.99
CA ALA A 485 -58.72 12.55 -0.13
C ALA A 485 -57.67 11.45 -0.34
N SER A 486 -57.10 11.12 0.76
CA SER A 486 -56.52 9.88 1.34
C SER A 486 -56.33 8.62 0.49
N LEU A 487 -55.11 8.08 0.64
CA LEU A 487 -54.66 6.70 0.84
C LEU A 487 -55.67 5.56 0.54
N VAL A 488 -55.25 4.70 -0.42
CA VAL A 488 -55.49 3.25 -0.33
C VAL A 488 -54.28 2.55 -0.97
N GLU A 489 -53.65 1.68 -0.20
CA GLU A 489 -52.70 0.66 -0.64
C GLU A 489 -53.43 -0.32 -1.59
N SER A 490 -52.74 -0.70 -2.68
CA SER A 490 -53.07 -1.96 -3.34
C SER A 490 -51.79 -2.52 -3.94
N ASP A 491 -51.40 -3.63 -3.37
CA ASP A 491 -50.48 -4.66 -3.83
C ASP A 491 -50.87 -5.10 -5.25
N SER A 492 -49.93 -5.01 -6.18
CA SER A 492 -49.95 -5.83 -7.38
C SER A 492 -48.54 -6.02 -7.95
N ARG A 493 -47.95 -7.15 -7.58
CA ARG A 493 -46.83 -7.77 -8.27
C ARG A 493 -47.22 -7.98 -9.74
N THR A 494 -46.48 -7.36 -10.63
CA THR A 494 -46.45 -7.72 -12.05
C THR A 494 -45.14 -8.38 -12.37
N GLU A 495 -45.19 -9.69 -12.59
CA GLU A 495 -44.05 -10.48 -13.07
C GLU A 495 -43.71 -10.08 -14.50
N LEU A 496 -42.40 -9.84 -14.73
CA LEU A 496 -41.81 -9.69 -16.05
C LEU A 496 -41.58 -11.08 -16.66
N PRO A 497 -41.86 -11.28 -17.95
CA PRO A 497 -41.74 -12.61 -18.59
C PRO A 497 -40.26 -13.00 -18.79
N LYS A 498 -39.93 -14.18 -18.29
CA LYS A 498 -38.68 -14.88 -18.59
C LYS A 498 -38.74 -15.43 -20.02
N ALA A 499 -37.84 -14.94 -20.87
CA ALA A 499 -37.54 -15.63 -22.13
C ALA A 499 -36.41 -16.66 -21.89
N PRO A 500 -36.57 -17.91 -22.34
CA PRO A 500 -35.53 -18.91 -22.20
C PRO A 500 -34.53 -18.82 -23.35
N ILE A 501 -33.27 -18.56 -23.02
CA ILE A 501 -32.16 -18.76 -23.96
C ILE A 501 -31.78 -20.25 -23.89
N THR A 502 -32.23 -21.04 -24.84
CA THR A 502 -31.79 -22.40 -25.08
C THR A 502 -30.40 -22.36 -25.75
N MET A 503 -29.36 -22.63 -24.99
CA MET A 503 -28.09 -23.04 -25.55
C MET A 503 -28.11 -24.53 -25.90
N ASN A 504 -28.14 -24.82 -27.18
CA ASN A 504 -27.97 -26.14 -27.73
C ASN A 504 -26.47 -26.42 -27.88
N SER A 505 -25.88 -27.15 -26.94
CA SER A 505 -24.53 -27.70 -27.08
C SER A 505 -24.59 -29.22 -26.98
N LYS A 506 -24.83 -29.90 -28.11
CA LYS A 506 -24.44 -31.28 -28.30
C LYS A 506 -23.02 -31.30 -28.87
N VAL A 507 -22.02 -31.44 -28.00
CA VAL A 507 -20.71 -31.95 -28.39
C VAL A 507 -20.58 -33.30 -27.71
N LYS A 508 -20.55 -34.36 -28.54
CA LYS A 508 -20.18 -35.72 -28.12
C LYS A 508 -18.71 -35.69 -27.69
N SER A 509 -18.46 -36.13 -26.49
CA SER A 509 -17.11 -36.41 -26.00
C SER A 509 -16.82 -37.89 -26.19
N ASP A 510 -15.97 -38.21 -27.16
CA ASP A 510 -15.20 -39.44 -27.16
C ASP A 510 -13.91 -39.24 -26.39
N PRO A 511 -13.43 -40.19 -25.60
CA PRO A 511 -12.21 -40.03 -24.81
C PRO A 511 -10.98 -40.14 -25.72
N PRO A 512 -10.03 -39.17 -25.66
CA PRO A 512 -8.78 -39.34 -26.38
C PRO A 512 -7.84 -40.24 -25.61
N GLY A 513 -7.24 -41.15 -26.39
CA GLY A 513 -6.20 -42.05 -25.96
C GLY A 513 -4.99 -41.30 -25.45
N VAL A 514 -4.28 -41.97 -24.57
CA VAL A 514 -2.99 -41.57 -23.98
C VAL A 514 -1.97 -41.39 -25.10
N HIS A 515 -1.57 -40.14 -25.35
CA HIS A 515 -0.30 -39.82 -25.95
C HIS A 515 0.51 -38.97 -24.94
N ASN A 516 1.57 -39.59 -24.44
CA ASN A 516 2.68 -38.87 -23.82
C ASN A 516 3.32 -37.96 -24.90
N ASP A 517 3.32 -36.68 -24.72
CA ASP A 517 4.49 -35.82 -24.86
C ASP A 517 4.16 -34.35 -24.62
N SER A 518 5.10 -33.66 -24.03
CA SER A 518 5.29 -32.22 -23.82
C SER A 518 5.02 -31.76 -22.39
N GLY A 519 6.11 -31.84 -21.61
CA GLY A 519 6.26 -31.10 -20.36
C GLY A 519 6.23 -29.60 -20.62
N ILE A 520 5.07 -28.99 -20.47
CA ILE A 520 4.98 -27.55 -20.25
C ILE A 520 5.44 -27.32 -18.81
N SER A 521 6.56 -26.63 -18.65
CA SER A 521 7.16 -26.42 -17.34
C SER A 521 6.23 -25.60 -16.45
N VAL A 522 6.24 -25.87 -15.16
CA VAL A 522 5.48 -25.13 -14.13
C VAL A 522 5.77 -23.63 -14.22
N ASP A 523 6.98 -23.27 -14.66
CA ASP A 523 7.42 -21.89 -14.87
C ASP A 523 6.63 -21.18 -16.00
N GLN A 524 6.30 -21.88 -17.07
CA GLN A 524 5.53 -21.30 -18.20
C GLN A 524 4.06 -21.01 -17.83
N ASN A 525 3.46 -21.85 -16.99
CA ASN A 525 2.12 -21.59 -16.47
C ASN A 525 2.10 -20.42 -15.47
N LEU A 526 3.17 -20.29 -14.68
CA LEU A 526 3.36 -19.16 -13.76
C LEU A 526 3.58 -17.85 -14.53
N GLU A 527 4.40 -17.86 -15.58
CA GLU A 527 4.61 -16.71 -16.46
C GLU A 527 3.31 -16.25 -17.15
N ASN A 528 2.53 -17.18 -17.67
CA ASN A 528 1.22 -16.90 -18.27
C ASN A 528 0.24 -16.31 -17.26
N TYR A 529 0.26 -16.81 -16.01
CA TYR A 529 -0.57 -16.28 -14.93
C TYR A 529 -0.17 -14.82 -14.57
N PHE A 530 1.12 -14.54 -14.42
CA PHE A 530 1.58 -13.19 -14.16
C PHE A 530 1.34 -12.24 -15.34
N GLN A 531 1.41 -12.73 -16.57
CA GLN A 531 1.06 -11.94 -17.75
C GLN A 531 -0.41 -11.55 -17.74
N GLN A 532 -1.30 -12.48 -17.44
CA GLN A 532 -2.74 -12.24 -17.36
C GLN A 532 -3.10 -11.26 -16.22
N GLN A 533 -2.42 -11.36 -15.08
CA GLN A 533 -2.55 -10.40 -13.97
C GLN A 533 -2.13 -8.98 -14.41
N SER A 534 -1.00 -8.86 -15.10
CA SER A 534 -0.51 -7.58 -15.60
C SER A 534 -1.47 -6.94 -16.60
N ASP A 535 -2.05 -7.73 -17.50
CA ASP A 535 -3.00 -7.23 -18.49
C ASP A 535 -4.32 -6.79 -17.82
N THR A 536 -4.76 -7.51 -16.77
CA THR A 536 -5.94 -7.11 -15.98
C THR A 536 -5.70 -5.78 -15.25
N LEU A 537 -4.54 -5.58 -14.66
CA LEU A 537 -4.17 -4.34 -14.00
C LEU A 537 -4.09 -3.15 -14.99
N GLU A 538 -3.60 -3.39 -16.20
CA GLU A 538 -3.54 -2.35 -17.24
C GLU A 538 -4.95 -1.92 -17.69
N VAL A 539 -5.88 -2.86 -17.88
CA VAL A 539 -7.29 -2.56 -18.18
C VAL A 539 -7.92 -1.77 -17.03
N HIS A 540 -7.62 -2.14 -15.79
CA HIS A 540 -8.12 -1.43 -14.62
C HIS A 540 -7.56 -0.01 -14.52
N ARG A 541 -6.27 0.19 -14.80
CA ARG A 541 -5.63 1.51 -14.86
C ARG A 541 -6.29 2.42 -15.90
N GLN A 542 -6.50 1.91 -17.11
CA GLN A 542 -7.15 2.65 -18.19
C GLN A 542 -8.59 3.04 -17.84
N TYR A 543 -9.30 2.13 -17.16
CA TYR A 543 -10.64 2.43 -16.63
C TYR A 543 -10.61 3.58 -15.61
N LEU A 544 -9.68 3.57 -14.66
CA LEU A 544 -9.54 4.63 -13.65
C LEU A 544 -9.13 5.97 -14.27
N GLU A 545 -8.28 5.98 -15.30
CA GLU A 545 -7.91 7.19 -16.05
C GLU A 545 -9.14 7.77 -16.76
N GLN A 546 -9.92 6.95 -17.45
CA GLN A 546 -11.17 7.39 -18.06
C GLN A 546 -12.16 7.93 -17.04
N GLN A 547 -12.29 7.29 -15.87
CA GLN A 547 -13.14 7.79 -14.77
C GLN A 547 -12.66 9.15 -14.24
N SER A 548 -11.35 9.39 -14.20
CA SER A 548 -10.79 10.67 -13.79
C SER A 548 -11.08 11.79 -14.81
N GLU A 549 -10.91 11.53 -16.10
CA GLU A 549 -11.25 12.49 -17.17
C GLU A 549 -12.74 12.79 -17.20
N TYR A 550 -13.54 11.75 -16.98
CA TYR A 550 -14.98 11.83 -16.91
C TYR A 550 -15.43 12.72 -15.73
N SER A 551 -14.89 12.52 -14.55
CA SER A 551 -15.16 13.35 -13.38
C SER A 551 -14.78 14.81 -13.57
N ARG A 552 -13.67 15.08 -14.30
CA ARG A 552 -13.27 16.45 -14.67
C ARG A 552 -14.30 17.11 -15.58
N THR A 553 -14.80 16.38 -16.58
CA THR A 553 -15.80 16.90 -17.53
C THR A 553 -17.12 17.24 -16.81
N VAL A 554 -17.56 16.37 -15.86
CA VAL A 554 -18.76 16.66 -15.04
C VAL A 554 -18.57 17.91 -14.18
N LEU A 555 -17.41 18.03 -13.53
CA LEU A 555 -17.09 19.21 -12.72
C LEU A 555 -17.06 20.50 -13.55
N GLN A 556 -16.54 20.45 -14.76
CA GLN A 556 -16.54 21.59 -15.68
C GLN A 556 -17.98 21.96 -16.11
N LEU A 557 -18.81 20.98 -16.44
CA LEU A 557 -20.21 21.20 -16.77
C LEU A 557 -21.00 21.77 -15.60
N MET A 558 -20.79 21.25 -14.38
CA MET A 558 -21.40 21.80 -13.16
C MET A 558 -20.93 23.23 -12.86
N GLN A 559 -19.65 23.54 -13.05
CA GLN A 559 -19.12 24.88 -12.90
C GLN A 559 -19.72 25.84 -13.93
N GLN A 560 -19.91 25.39 -15.16
CA GLN A 560 -20.56 26.16 -16.21
C GLN A 560 -22.05 26.42 -15.89
N GLN A 561 -22.75 25.43 -15.33
CA GLN A 561 -24.12 25.58 -14.81
C GLN A 561 -24.22 26.63 -13.70
N LEU A 562 -23.31 26.55 -12.72
CA LEU A 562 -23.26 27.51 -11.60
C LEU A 562 -22.99 28.93 -12.11
N ASN A 563 -22.12 29.11 -13.08
CA ASN A 563 -21.84 30.40 -13.70
C ASN A 563 -23.05 30.96 -14.47
N MET A 564 -23.78 30.13 -15.22
CA MET A 564 -25.01 30.55 -15.91
C MET A 564 -26.13 30.89 -14.92
N ALA A 565 -26.29 30.09 -13.87
CA ALA A 565 -27.28 30.35 -12.80
C ALA A 565 -26.96 31.65 -12.05
N SER A 566 -25.69 31.95 -11.78
CA SER A 566 -25.26 33.20 -11.13
C SER A 566 -25.49 34.43 -12.00
N GLN A 567 -25.61 34.27 -13.34
CA GLN A 567 -25.94 35.34 -14.30
C GLN A 567 -27.45 35.46 -14.57
N GLY A 568 -28.29 34.69 -13.86
CA GLY A 568 -29.76 34.75 -14.01
C GLY A 568 -30.27 34.13 -15.32
N GLN A 569 -29.46 33.34 -16.02
CA GLN A 569 -29.84 32.66 -17.26
C GLN A 569 -30.46 31.30 -16.95
N THR A 570 -31.59 31.01 -17.58
CA THR A 570 -32.23 29.67 -17.48
C THR A 570 -31.44 28.67 -18.28
N LEU A 571 -31.16 27.52 -17.64
CA LEU A 571 -30.44 26.40 -18.27
C LEU A 571 -31.23 25.83 -19.45
N PRO A 572 -30.62 25.61 -20.61
CA PRO A 572 -31.26 24.90 -21.72
C PRO A 572 -31.57 23.44 -21.30
N ASP A 573 -32.75 22.93 -21.64
CA ASP A 573 -33.16 21.54 -21.39
C ASP A 573 -32.19 20.50 -21.99
N SER A 574 -31.47 20.89 -23.03
CA SER A 574 -30.43 20.05 -23.64
C SER A 574 -29.28 19.72 -22.67
N VAL A 575 -28.91 20.61 -21.76
CA VAL A 575 -27.81 20.39 -20.81
C VAL A 575 -28.23 19.40 -19.72
N ASN A 576 -29.45 19.49 -19.22
CA ASN A 576 -29.97 18.52 -18.26
C ASN A 576 -30.08 17.11 -18.89
N ARG A 577 -30.54 17.02 -20.12
CA ARG A 577 -30.66 15.75 -20.84
C ARG A 577 -29.28 15.13 -21.12
N HIS A 578 -28.26 15.92 -21.42
CA HIS A 578 -26.89 15.45 -21.55
C HIS A 578 -26.31 14.93 -20.22
N LEU A 579 -26.62 15.57 -19.10
CA LEU A 579 -26.20 15.11 -17.79
C LEU A 579 -26.87 13.79 -17.39
N GLU A 580 -28.16 13.62 -17.68
CA GLU A 580 -28.88 12.36 -17.42
C GLU A 580 -28.31 11.22 -18.27
N MET A 581 -28.14 11.41 -19.59
CA MET A 581 -27.53 10.42 -20.47
C MET A 581 -26.10 10.07 -20.03
N PHE A 582 -25.39 11.06 -19.51
CA PHE A 582 -24.04 10.93 -19.03
C PHE A 582 -23.97 10.06 -17.76
N HIS A 583 -24.88 10.27 -16.80
CA HIS A 583 -24.98 9.44 -15.59
C HIS A 583 -25.42 8.01 -15.91
N GLU A 584 -26.33 7.84 -16.86
CA GLU A 584 -26.79 6.51 -17.28
C GLU A 584 -25.65 5.71 -17.94
N HIS A 585 -24.89 6.34 -18.84
CA HIS A 585 -23.72 5.72 -19.46
C HIS A 585 -22.64 5.34 -18.44
N GLN A 586 -22.41 6.19 -17.42
CA GLN A 586 -21.50 5.89 -16.33
C GLN A 586 -21.95 4.67 -15.53
N GLY A 587 -23.24 4.60 -15.20
CA GLY A 587 -23.80 3.45 -14.49
C GLY A 587 -23.67 2.15 -15.27
N GLN A 588 -23.78 2.18 -16.59
CA GLN A 588 -23.58 1.03 -17.46
C GLN A 588 -22.09 0.60 -17.50
N THR A 589 -21.19 1.55 -17.63
CA THR A 589 -19.74 1.28 -17.68
C THR A 589 -19.24 0.68 -16.36
N LEU A 590 -19.74 1.16 -15.22
CA LEU A 590 -19.43 0.61 -13.89
C LEU A 590 -19.90 -0.85 -13.77
N ARG A 591 -21.11 -1.18 -14.21
CA ARG A 591 -21.64 -2.56 -14.17
C ARG A 591 -20.84 -3.52 -15.04
N ILE A 592 -20.42 -3.08 -16.22
CA ILE A 592 -19.60 -3.89 -17.13
C ILE A 592 -18.24 -4.17 -16.50
N HIS A 593 -17.63 -3.15 -15.87
CA HIS A 593 -16.35 -3.31 -15.19
C HIS A 593 -16.46 -4.22 -13.97
N GLU A 594 -17.53 -4.12 -13.19
CA GLU A 594 -17.82 -5.00 -12.07
C GLU A 594 -17.98 -6.46 -12.53
N GLN A 595 -18.73 -6.70 -13.60
CA GLN A 595 -18.89 -8.04 -14.18
C GLN A 595 -17.56 -8.60 -14.68
N TYR A 596 -16.72 -7.78 -15.30
CA TYR A 596 -15.39 -8.17 -15.74
C TYR A 596 -14.51 -8.61 -14.55
N LEU A 597 -14.49 -7.85 -13.45
CA LEU A 597 -13.74 -8.20 -12.25
C LEU A 597 -14.24 -9.48 -11.59
N ILE A 598 -15.55 -9.69 -11.52
CA ILE A 598 -16.17 -10.91 -10.99
C ILE A 598 -15.76 -12.13 -11.84
N GLN A 599 -15.78 -12.01 -13.16
CA GLN A 599 -15.38 -13.08 -14.07
C GLN A 599 -13.89 -13.42 -13.94
N GLN A 600 -13.02 -12.43 -13.83
CA GLN A 600 -11.59 -12.60 -13.60
C GLN A 600 -11.31 -13.29 -12.25
N THR A 601 -12.00 -12.88 -11.19
CA THR A 601 -11.85 -13.49 -9.86
C THR A 601 -12.28 -14.97 -9.89
N SER A 602 -13.35 -15.30 -10.61
CA SER A 602 -13.83 -16.68 -10.76
C SER A 602 -12.83 -17.56 -11.53
N GLN A 603 -12.21 -17.03 -12.57
CA GLN A 603 -11.16 -17.73 -13.32
C GLN A 603 -9.89 -17.95 -12.48
N MET A 604 -9.50 -16.98 -11.66
CA MET A 604 -8.37 -17.11 -10.73
C MET A 604 -8.59 -18.24 -9.71
N HIS A 605 -9.79 -18.36 -9.15
CA HIS A 605 -10.13 -19.45 -8.23
C HIS A 605 -10.02 -20.83 -8.89
N SER A 606 -10.39 -20.96 -10.16
CA SER A 606 -10.28 -22.22 -10.90
C SER A 606 -8.83 -22.63 -11.18
N VAL A 607 -7.96 -21.67 -11.52
CA VAL A 607 -6.52 -21.90 -11.75
C VAL A 607 -5.79 -22.23 -10.44
N SER A 608 -6.09 -21.50 -9.37
CA SER A 608 -5.51 -21.75 -8.03
C SER A 608 -5.89 -23.12 -7.48
N SER A 609 -7.12 -23.58 -7.69
CA SER A 609 -7.56 -24.92 -7.28
C SER A 609 -6.88 -26.03 -8.10
N SER A 610 -6.63 -25.82 -9.38
CA SER A 610 -5.91 -26.76 -10.25
C SER A 610 -4.44 -26.90 -9.87
N VAL A 611 -3.76 -25.79 -9.53
CA VAL A 611 -2.35 -25.79 -9.07
C VAL A 611 -2.22 -26.50 -7.71
N ASN A 612 -3.17 -26.30 -6.79
CA ASN A 612 -3.18 -26.99 -5.50
C ASN A 612 -3.44 -28.50 -5.64
N GLN A 613 -4.32 -28.93 -6.55
CA GLN A 613 -4.51 -30.36 -6.82
C GLN A 613 -3.26 -31.02 -7.39
N THR A 614 -2.52 -30.35 -8.26
CA THR A 614 -1.25 -30.86 -8.82
C THR A 614 -0.17 -30.99 -7.75
N ARG A 615 -0.10 -30.07 -6.77
CA ARG A 615 0.82 -30.16 -5.62
C ARG A 615 0.50 -31.31 -4.65
N VAL A 616 -0.78 -31.62 -4.46
CA VAL A 616 -1.22 -32.72 -3.58
C VAL A 616 -0.88 -34.08 -4.23
N VAL A 617 -1.03 -34.21 -5.55
CA VAL A 617 -0.67 -35.44 -6.28
C VAL A 617 0.83 -35.70 -6.29
N GLN A 618 1.68 -34.69 -6.35
CA GLN A 618 3.13 -34.86 -6.25
C GLN A 618 3.64 -35.26 -4.85
N LYS A 619 2.87 -34.97 -3.78
CA LYS A 619 3.25 -35.38 -2.41
C LYS A 619 2.83 -36.82 -2.05
N GLN A 620 2.05 -37.51 -2.88
CA GLN A 620 1.54 -38.87 -2.63
C GLN A 620 2.23 -39.99 -3.44
N ARG A 621 3.34 -39.73 -4.13
CA ARG A 621 4.11 -40.81 -4.73
C ARG A 621 5.12 -41.37 -3.71
N PRO A 622 4.95 -42.63 -3.22
CA PRO A 622 5.96 -43.29 -2.41
C PRO A 622 7.16 -43.63 -3.31
N ALA A 623 8.34 -43.40 -2.79
CA ALA A 623 9.60 -43.85 -3.43
C ALA A 623 9.59 -45.36 -3.52
N GLN A 624 9.42 -45.93 -4.71
CA GLN A 624 9.69 -47.32 -4.98
C GLN A 624 11.22 -47.45 -5.22
N PHE A 625 11.90 -48.07 -4.27
CA PHE A 625 13.22 -48.61 -4.42
C PHE A 625 13.13 -49.81 -5.39
N THR A 626 13.73 -49.71 -6.55
CA THR A 626 14.01 -50.85 -7.40
C THR A 626 15.42 -51.37 -7.10
N ASN A 627 15.45 -52.50 -6.39
CA ASN A 627 16.61 -53.38 -6.32
C ASN A 627 16.87 -53.95 -7.73
N ILE A 628 18.09 -53.83 -8.23
CA ILE A 628 18.58 -54.67 -9.31
C ILE A 628 19.72 -55.50 -8.72
N PHE A 629 19.49 -56.81 -8.73
CA PHE A 629 20.38 -57.88 -8.39
C PHE A 629 21.56 -57.93 -9.37
N ASN A 630 22.76 -58.27 -8.83
CA ASN A 630 23.56 -59.39 -9.41
C ASN A 630 24.56 -59.93 -8.38
N THR A 631 24.34 -61.12 -8.06
CA THR A 631 24.98 -62.42 -7.79
C THR A 631 26.52 -62.51 -7.69
N ARG A 632 26.90 -63.32 -6.65
CA ARG A 632 28.06 -64.21 -6.47
C ARG A 632 29.37 -63.56 -6.07
N ASP A 633 30.21 -64.08 -5.16
CA ASP A 633 30.32 -65.38 -4.47
C ASP A 633 31.07 -65.20 -3.14
N GLN A 634 30.73 -66.04 -2.20
CA GLN A 634 31.49 -66.82 -1.22
C GLN A 634 32.74 -66.27 -0.46
N ASP A 635 32.65 -66.51 0.83
CA ASP A 635 33.67 -66.96 1.79
C ASP A 635 34.37 -65.94 2.69
N GLY A 636 34.22 -66.22 4.00
CA GLY A 636 35.26 -66.09 5.03
C GLY A 636 35.07 -65.03 6.11
N GLN A 637 34.56 -65.50 7.23
CA GLN A 637 34.75 -64.93 8.57
C GLN A 637 36.22 -65.05 9.04
N PRO A 638 36.56 -64.59 10.27
CA PRO A 638 36.60 -63.25 10.87
C PRO A 638 38.03 -62.88 11.34
N ASP A 639 38.30 -61.68 11.79
CA ASP A 639 38.99 -61.46 13.07
C ASP A 639 39.18 -59.97 13.45
N SER A 640 39.12 -59.84 14.70
CA SER A 640 39.40 -58.89 15.75
C SER A 640 40.41 -57.74 15.52
N SER A 641 40.05 -56.64 16.20
CA SER A 641 40.88 -55.86 17.14
C SER A 641 41.72 -54.69 16.67
N VAL A 642 41.71 -53.70 17.53
CA VAL A 642 42.78 -52.77 17.94
C VAL A 642 42.75 -51.33 17.40
N SER A 643 42.24 -50.49 18.28
CA SER A 643 42.82 -49.23 18.78
C SER A 643 43.72 -48.38 17.91
N GLY A 644 43.49 -47.09 17.99
CA GLY A 644 44.56 -46.11 17.75
C GLY A 644 44.14 -44.75 17.27
N ASN A 645 43.85 -43.88 18.21
CA ASN A 645 44.04 -42.42 18.00
C ASN A 645 45.56 -42.15 17.97
N PRO A 646 46.14 -41.23 17.23
CA PRO A 646 46.37 -39.91 17.80
C PRO A 646 46.42 -38.70 16.85
N LYS A 647 46.05 -37.58 17.43
CA LYS A 647 46.53 -36.19 17.34
C LYS A 647 47.53 -35.75 16.30
N CYS A 648 47.35 -34.48 15.95
CA CYS A 648 48.32 -33.41 15.56
C CYS A 648 48.15 -32.99 14.11
N SER A 649 48.08 -31.78 13.74
CA SER A 649 48.45 -30.42 14.09
C SER A 649 48.60 -29.60 12.80
N ARG A 650 48.07 -28.38 12.82
CA ARG A 650 48.59 -27.14 12.18
C ARG A 650 49.16 -27.14 10.76
N ASN A 651 48.67 -26.32 9.90
CA ASN A 651 49.13 -25.02 9.42
C ASN A 651 48.89 -24.78 7.93
N SER A 652 48.39 -23.59 7.69
CA SER A 652 48.75 -22.63 6.60
C SER A 652 48.43 -23.02 5.13
N CYS A 653 47.47 -22.43 4.54
CA CYS A 653 47.56 -21.25 3.67
C CYS A 653 46.16 -20.62 3.53
#